data_d3612fee13e0c1fd3ea37d50fe6378df
#
_entry.id   d3612fee13e0c1fd3ea37d50fe6378df
#
_cell.length_a   1.000
_cell.length_b   1.000
_cell.length_c   1.000
_cell.angle_alpha   90.00
_cell.angle_beta   90.00
_cell.angle_gamma   90.00
#
_symmetry.space_group_name_H-M   'P 1'
#
loop_
_entity.id
_entity.type
_entity.pdbx_description
1 polymer ?
#
loop_
_entity_poly.entity_id
_entity_poly.type
_entity_poly.pdbx_seq_one_letter_code
_entity_poly.pdbx_strand_id
1 'polypeptide(L)'
;VSVSITVEIHSVVFANAENGYTVARGRCKDEPGIVTVVGCLGQPSPGETLVLTGDWKFHPRFGRQFEVASFEQGRPATENGVIRFLASSAIKNVGPKLAERMVARFGLXXXXXXXXXRIFQLWGAQSVDKLKENPYELAYEIRGVGFRTADNMALKLGFAPDAPARLEAAVVYALFSQSERAGHLFYPKDKLFEEVSRMLGGGLAPEALDDALAALEDKKRVRVEPLPELELEAAVYLQHFWKWERETAQRLFGLAAHPTPVSRSKVEKALPQVEREVGMELTAEQREAVFGACVNKSFIITGGPGTGKTTITRAVVRTLRELGLKVKLAAPTGRAAKRMTEATGVPAQTVHRLLQYQPDGSFHYCEDQKLKTDALVLDEASMLDAQLFLSVLRALPLTSRLVLVGDVNQLPSVGPGNVLADLLESGAVPSAVLTHIFRQARESSIILNAHRINAGQFPNLDPRPAPEADFFWVSQEDPARVQGIIVETVCQRIPERYGLDPLREVQVLTPMHKGEVGTQALNEVLQDRLNPRIGPEIKRGNLRFRVGDRVLQLRNNYDKDVFNGDLGWILDLDPEEGGLVVDFEGNPVAYEASELDDLALAYAVSVHKSQGSEYPAVVLPVVTQHYMLLQRNLLYTALTRARRLAVLVGSERAFHIGLNNTTAGRRMTYLRHRLRDVFAHGLLS
;
A
#
# COMPACT_ATOMS: atom_id res chain seq x y z
N VAL A 1 44.95 31.80 5.72
CA VAL A 1 45.23 30.49 6.36
C VAL A 1 43.88 29.86 6.69
N SER A 2 43.53 28.79 5.97
CA SER A 2 42.25 28.08 6.28
C SER A 2 42.29 27.51 7.68
N VAL A 3 41.21 27.74 8.40
CA VAL A 3 41.05 27.33 9.81
C VAL A 3 40.08 26.16 9.84
N SER A 4 40.28 25.23 10.76
CA SER A 4 39.33 24.13 11.01
C SER A 4 38.56 24.42 12.29
N ILE A 5 37.22 24.39 12.21
CA ILE A 5 36.33 24.59 13.38
C ILE A 5 35.33 23.43 13.49
N THR A 6 34.92 23.11 14.72
CA THR A 6 33.89 22.09 14.98
C THR A 6 32.59 22.79 15.33
N VAL A 7 31.54 22.56 14.56
CA VAL A 7 30.25 23.21 14.72
C VAL A 7 29.13 22.18 14.87
N GLU A 8 28.34 22.31 15.96
CA GLU A 8 27.09 21.57 16.13
C GLU A 8 25.96 22.40 15.49
N ILE A 9 25.32 21.85 14.47
CA ILE A 9 24.28 22.56 13.69
C ILE A 9 23.01 22.68 14.56
N HIS A 10 22.53 23.90 14.74
CA HIS A 10 21.28 24.19 15.44
C HIS A 10 20.09 24.29 14.49
N SER A 11 20.29 24.95 13.35
CA SER A 11 19.24 25.13 12.35
C SER A 11 19.82 25.34 10.97
N VAL A 12 19.10 24.88 9.95
CA VAL A 12 19.41 25.17 8.55
C VAL A 12 18.51 26.32 8.12
N VAL A 13 19.13 27.43 7.71
CA VAL A 13 18.41 28.64 7.29
C VAL A 13 18.02 28.54 5.82
N PHE A 14 18.90 27.94 5.00
CA PHE A 14 18.69 27.76 3.57
C PHE A 14 19.49 26.55 3.11
N ALA A 15 18.89 25.75 2.22
CA ALA A 15 19.61 24.66 1.55
C ALA A 15 19.11 24.52 0.11
N ASN A 16 20.04 24.45 -0.82
CA ASN A 16 19.74 24.20 -2.23
C ASN A 16 20.01 22.71 -2.51
N ALA A 17 18.96 21.99 -2.85
CA ALA A 17 19.02 20.55 -3.10
C ALA A 17 19.80 20.16 -4.36
N GLU A 18 19.94 21.08 -5.31
CA GLU A 18 20.60 20.80 -6.59
C GLU A 18 22.13 20.82 -6.50
N ASN A 19 22.67 21.78 -5.73
CA ASN A 19 24.13 21.96 -5.64
C ASN A 19 24.69 21.78 -4.23
N GLY A 20 23.84 21.45 -3.23
CA GLY A 20 24.27 21.20 -1.86
C GLY A 20 24.63 22.46 -1.06
N TYR A 21 24.50 23.65 -1.66
CA TYR A 21 24.82 24.91 -0.97
C TYR A 21 23.87 25.15 0.19
N THR A 22 24.45 25.38 1.35
CA THR A 22 23.68 25.46 2.62
C THR A 22 24.14 26.67 3.41
N VAL A 23 23.18 27.35 4.05
CA VAL A 23 23.42 28.35 5.09
C VAL A 23 22.84 27.77 6.38
N ALA A 24 23.69 27.53 7.37
CA ALA A 24 23.25 26.95 8.65
C ALA A 24 23.78 27.76 9.81
N ARG A 25 23.10 27.65 10.95
CA ARG A 25 23.52 28.23 12.22
C ARG A 25 23.84 27.12 13.20
N GLY A 26 24.97 27.27 13.91
CA GLY A 26 25.39 26.26 14.87
C GLY A 26 26.26 26.84 15.96
N ARG A 27 26.59 25.99 16.93
CA ARG A 27 27.46 26.35 18.04
C ARG A 27 28.88 25.80 17.78
N CYS A 28 29.83 26.70 17.76
CA CYS A 28 31.25 26.35 17.59
C CYS A 28 31.87 26.14 18.99
N LYS A 29 32.76 25.14 19.10
CA LYS A 29 33.50 24.91 20.37
C LYS A 29 34.50 26.04 20.65
N ASP A 30 35.07 26.58 19.60
CA ASP A 30 36.21 27.51 19.70
C ASP A 30 35.81 28.98 19.60
N GLU A 31 34.50 29.27 19.44
CA GLU A 31 33.97 30.63 19.31
C GLU A 31 32.74 30.78 20.19
N PRO A 32 32.64 31.90 20.93
CA PRO A 32 31.47 32.14 21.79
C PRO A 32 30.22 32.48 20.97
N GLY A 33 29.10 31.82 21.27
CA GLY A 33 27.81 32.09 20.64
C GLY A 33 27.48 31.21 19.44
N ILE A 34 26.52 31.68 18.67
CA ILE A 34 26.04 30.98 17.48
C ILE A 34 26.76 31.53 16.24
N VAL A 35 27.38 30.66 15.46
CA VAL A 35 28.08 31.03 14.23
C VAL A 35 27.21 30.68 13.02
N THR A 36 27.32 31.50 11.98
CA THR A 36 26.71 31.20 10.67
C THR A 36 27.77 30.55 9.78
N VAL A 37 27.44 29.39 9.22
CA VAL A 37 28.32 28.64 8.32
C VAL A 37 27.68 28.58 6.93
N VAL A 38 28.48 28.77 5.88
CA VAL A 38 27.98 28.93 4.52
C VAL A 38 28.90 28.11 3.57
N GLY A 39 28.30 27.25 2.74
CA GLY A 39 29.05 26.47 1.77
C GLY A 39 28.30 25.21 1.33
N CYS A 40 28.99 24.35 0.59
CA CYS A 40 28.42 23.07 0.18
C CYS A 40 28.52 22.05 1.33
N LEU A 41 27.49 21.99 2.17
CA LEU A 41 27.46 21.18 3.40
C LEU A 41 26.64 19.90 3.27
N GLY A 42 26.09 19.58 2.08
CA GLY A 42 25.35 18.35 1.85
C GLY A 42 24.06 18.24 2.65
N GLN A 43 23.39 19.35 2.96
CA GLN A 43 22.12 19.41 3.71
C GLN A 43 22.24 18.81 5.13
N PRO A 44 23.02 19.40 6.01
CA PRO A 44 23.17 18.88 7.36
C PRO A 44 21.86 18.99 8.17
N SER A 45 21.68 18.10 9.12
CA SER A 45 20.49 18.08 10.00
C SER A 45 20.79 18.81 11.33
N PRO A 46 19.75 19.42 11.95
CA PRO A 46 19.92 19.95 13.30
C PRO A 46 20.39 18.88 14.28
N GLY A 47 21.38 19.20 15.10
CA GLY A 47 22.04 18.28 16.03
C GLY A 47 23.27 17.59 15.44
N GLU A 48 23.48 17.72 14.14
CA GLU A 48 24.66 17.14 13.47
C GLU A 48 25.90 17.99 13.81
N THR A 49 27.01 17.30 14.09
CA THR A 49 28.30 17.95 14.33
C THR A 49 29.17 17.84 13.08
N LEU A 50 29.68 18.94 12.62
CA LEU A 50 30.53 19.00 11.44
C LEU A 50 31.90 19.59 11.81
N VAL A 51 32.96 19.01 11.28
CA VAL A 51 34.31 19.61 11.30
C VAL A 51 34.45 20.33 9.97
N LEU A 52 34.52 21.65 10.04
CA LEU A 52 34.48 22.53 8.86
C LEU A 52 35.87 23.14 8.66
N THR A 53 36.39 23.07 7.46
CA THR A 53 37.63 23.72 7.06
C THR A 53 37.27 24.85 6.10
N GLY A 54 37.78 26.06 6.39
CA GLY A 54 37.43 27.25 5.59
C GLY A 54 37.97 28.54 6.20
N ASP A 55 37.35 29.64 5.85
CA ASP A 55 37.82 30.97 6.26
C ASP A 55 36.67 31.82 6.81
N TRP A 56 36.99 32.62 7.83
CA TRP A 56 36.06 33.63 8.34
C TRP A 56 35.97 34.79 7.34
N LYS A 57 34.73 35.15 6.94
CA LYS A 57 34.45 36.28 6.08
C LYS A 57 33.38 37.17 6.68
N PHE A 58 33.38 38.43 6.30
CA PHE A 58 32.38 39.39 6.74
C PHE A 58 31.45 39.71 5.55
N HIS A 59 30.18 39.37 5.69
CA HIS A 59 29.16 39.69 4.69
C HIS A 59 28.50 41.03 5.07
N PRO A 60 28.41 42.01 4.15
CA PRO A 60 27.90 43.36 4.47
C PRO A 60 26.51 43.38 5.11
N ARG A 61 25.64 42.42 4.75
CA ARG A 61 24.24 42.34 5.23
C ARG A 61 24.04 41.36 6.39
N PHE A 62 24.85 40.28 6.46
CA PHE A 62 24.61 39.19 7.40
C PHE A 62 25.70 39.00 8.44
N GLY A 63 26.70 39.91 8.45
CA GLY A 63 27.76 39.90 9.46
C GLY A 63 28.82 38.82 9.23
N ARG A 64 29.46 38.41 10.32
CA ARG A 64 30.58 37.46 10.29
C ARG A 64 30.06 36.05 10.02
N GLN A 65 30.62 35.39 9.00
CA GLN A 65 30.23 34.01 8.61
C GLN A 65 31.50 33.19 8.34
N PHE A 66 31.37 31.86 8.51
CA PHE A 66 32.42 30.92 8.18
C PHE A 66 32.12 30.33 6.81
N GLU A 67 32.95 30.65 5.83
CA GLU A 67 32.83 30.14 4.45
C GLU A 67 33.57 28.79 4.37
N VAL A 68 32.82 27.72 4.12
CA VAL A 68 33.31 26.35 4.19
C VAL A 68 33.90 25.95 2.83
N ALA A 69 35.16 25.54 2.84
CA ALA A 69 35.84 24.95 1.68
C ALA A 69 35.67 23.44 1.62
N SER A 70 35.72 22.79 2.79
CA SER A 70 35.45 21.33 2.93
C SER A 70 34.89 21.02 4.30
N PHE A 71 34.24 19.87 4.44
CA PHE A 71 33.67 19.45 5.73
C PHE A 71 33.81 17.93 5.92
N GLU A 72 33.86 17.53 7.18
CA GLU A 72 33.79 16.12 7.60
C GLU A 72 32.69 15.99 8.67
N GLN A 73 32.02 14.87 8.69
CA GLN A 73 30.98 14.59 9.67
C GLN A 73 31.62 14.22 11.02
N GLY A 74 31.34 15.02 12.06
CA GLY A 74 31.73 14.73 13.42
C GLY A 74 30.64 13.99 14.17
N ARG A 75 30.98 13.34 15.28
CA ARG A 75 29.99 12.72 16.16
C ARG A 75 29.37 13.80 17.07
N PRO A 76 28.04 13.76 17.33
CA PRO A 76 27.45 14.66 18.32
C PRO A 76 28.15 14.48 19.67
N ALA A 77 28.73 15.54 20.19
CA ALA A 77 29.56 15.50 21.39
C ALA A 77 28.77 15.84 22.67
N THR A 78 27.50 16.25 22.55
CA THR A 78 26.69 16.65 23.69
C THR A 78 25.38 15.88 23.74
N GLU A 79 24.80 15.71 24.93
CA GLU A 79 23.47 15.07 25.08
C GLU A 79 22.40 15.81 24.27
N ASN A 80 22.41 17.15 24.33
CA ASN A 80 21.48 17.96 23.55
C ASN A 80 21.66 17.81 22.05
N GLY A 81 22.89 17.64 21.57
CA GLY A 81 23.19 17.33 20.17
C GLY A 81 22.59 15.99 19.74
N VAL A 82 22.76 14.97 20.60
CA VAL A 82 22.19 13.62 20.33
C VAL A 82 20.66 13.67 20.33
N ILE A 83 20.05 14.39 21.29
CA ILE A 83 18.58 14.54 21.38
C ILE A 83 18.06 15.21 20.08
N ARG A 84 18.68 16.31 19.66
CA ARG A 84 18.27 17.03 18.43
C ARG A 84 18.44 16.15 17.19
N PHE A 85 19.55 15.43 17.10
CA PHE A 85 19.80 14.51 15.98
C PHE A 85 18.74 13.39 15.93
N LEU A 86 18.44 12.77 17.09
CA LEU A 86 17.42 11.71 17.17
C LEU A 86 16.01 12.24 16.84
N ALA A 87 15.71 13.49 17.24
CA ALA A 87 14.40 14.12 17.01
C ALA A 87 14.27 14.77 15.62
N SER A 88 15.34 14.77 14.82
CA SER A 88 15.34 15.38 13.49
C SER A 88 14.68 14.47 12.45
N SER A 89 14.38 15.04 11.28
CA SER A 89 13.82 14.28 10.15
C SER A 89 14.73 13.15 9.62
N ALA A 90 15.98 13.12 10.07
CA ALA A 90 16.93 12.06 9.71
C ALA A 90 16.52 10.70 10.29
N ILE A 91 15.75 10.69 11.40
CA ILE A 91 15.28 9.45 12.03
C ILE A 91 13.75 9.50 12.15
N LYS A 92 13.07 8.68 11.37
CA LYS A 92 11.61 8.61 11.39
C LYS A 92 11.11 8.04 12.72
N ASN A 93 10.01 8.58 13.21
CA ASN A 93 9.26 8.13 14.40
C ASN A 93 9.98 8.34 15.74
N VAL A 94 10.96 9.24 15.80
CA VAL A 94 11.57 9.64 17.07
C VAL A 94 11.31 11.13 17.30
N GLY A 95 10.33 11.45 18.14
CA GLY A 95 10.05 12.82 18.54
C GLY A 95 10.95 13.27 19.72
N PRO A 96 10.94 14.58 20.06
CA PRO A 96 11.83 15.14 21.10
C PRO A 96 11.74 14.42 22.46
N LYS A 97 10.54 14.16 22.97
CA LYS A 97 10.35 13.49 24.27
C LYS A 97 10.92 12.06 24.27
N LEU A 98 10.76 11.33 23.14
CA LEU A 98 11.31 9.98 23.02
C LEU A 98 12.85 10.05 22.92
N ALA A 99 13.38 11.00 22.15
CA ALA A 99 14.82 11.24 22.05
C ALA A 99 15.43 11.54 23.44
N GLU A 100 14.76 12.39 24.25
CA GLU A 100 15.19 12.70 25.61
C GLU A 100 15.23 11.44 26.49
N ARG A 101 14.16 10.62 26.47
CA ARG A 101 14.10 9.36 27.21
C ARG A 101 15.18 8.38 26.78
N MET A 102 15.46 8.32 25.47
CA MET A 102 16.51 7.46 24.92
C MET A 102 17.89 7.89 25.40
N VAL A 103 18.17 9.18 25.37
CA VAL A 103 19.45 9.72 25.83
C VAL A 103 19.58 9.56 27.36
N ALA A 104 18.52 9.82 28.12
CA ALA A 104 18.52 9.64 29.59
C ALA A 104 18.78 8.17 29.98
N ARG A 105 18.31 7.22 29.19
CA ARG A 105 18.47 5.77 29.50
C ARG A 105 19.79 5.19 28.98
N PHE A 106 20.26 5.65 27.82
CA PHE A 106 21.40 5.03 27.09
C PHE A 106 22.60 5.97 26.92
N GLY A 107 22.49 7.19 27.41
CA GLY A 107 23.56 8.19 27.26
C GLY A 107 23.82 8.58 25.81
N LEU A 108 25.03 9.08 25.60
CA LEU A 108 25.48 9.47 24.24
C LEU A 108 25.54 8.33 23.23
N UNK A 109 25.46 7.32 23.66
CA UNK A 109 25.40 6.17 22.82
C UNK A 109 24.09 5.92 22.11
N UNK A 110 23.21 6.69 22.48
CA UNK A 110 21.84 6.68 21.92
C UNK A 110 21.73 7.11 20.46
N UNK A 111 22.63 7.66 19.98
CA UNK A 111 22.61 8.10 18.63
C UNK A 111 22.54 7.05 17.59
N UNK A 112 22.79 6.12 17.89
CA UNK A 112 22.67 5.01 16.99
C UNK A 112 21.56 4.04 17.39
N UNK A 113 20.93 4.51 18.25
CA UNK A 113 19.95 3.68 18.86
C UNK A 113 18.89 3.10 17.95
N UNK A 114 18.31 3.65 17.26
CA UNK A 114 17.32 3.02 16.40
C UNK A 114 17.89 2.14 15.31
N UNK A 115 18.78 2.57 14.68
CA UNK A 115 19.49 1.80 13.70
C UNK A 115 20.60 1.00 14.31
N UNK A 116 21.08 1.52 15.19
CA UNK A 116 22.11 0.83 15.85
C UNK A 116 21.62 -0.26 16.77
N UNK A 117 20.67 -0.03 17.21
CA UNK A 117 20.04 -1.05 17.94
C UNK A 117 19.61 -2.21 17.09
N ARG A 118 19.07 -1.98 16.03
CA ARG A 118 18.72 -3.05 15.07
C ARG A 118 19.95 -3.72 14.51
N ILE A 119 20.94 -2.93 14.13
CA ILE A 119 22.22 -3.45 13.64
C ILE A 119 22.88 -4.36 14.70
N PHE A 120 22.89 -3.87 15.92
CA PHE A 120 23.51 -4.63 17.01
C PHE A 120 22.67 -5.87 17.39
N GLN A 121 21.35 -5.76 17.30
CA GLN A 121 20.47 -6.93 17.52
C GLN A 121 20.72 -8.04 16.50
N LEU A 122 20.98 -7.62 15.24
CA LEU A 122 21.25 -8.59 14.16
C LEU A 122 22.67 -9.16 14.19
N TRP A 123 23.66 -8.30 14.43
CA TRP A 123 25.06 -8.64 14.21
C TRP A 123 25.93 -8.62 15.49
N GLY A 124 25.38 -8.14 16.60
CA GLY A 124 26.09 -8.10 17.89
C GLY A 124 27.41 -7.33 17.80
N ALA A 125 28.45 -7.90 18.38
CA ALA A 125 29.80 -7.32 18.41
C ALA A 125 30.42 -7.21 17.01
N GLN A 126 29.93 -7.98 16.02
CA GLN A 126 30.45 -7.98 14.66
C GLN A 126 29.90 -6.86 13.78
N SER A 127 29.02 -6.02 14.33
CA SER A 127 28.33 -4.96 13.57
C SER A 127 29.30 -4.03 12.82
N VAL A 128 30.38 -3.61 13.47
CA VAL A 128 31.36 -2.67 12.88
C VAL A 128 32.12 -3.33 11.73
N ASP A 129 32.53 -4.57 11.92
CA ASP A 129 33.32 -5.30 10.92
C ASP A 129 32.44 -5.62 9.69
N LYS A 130 31.22 -6.07 9.90
CA LYS A 130 30.27 -6.31 8.80
C LYS A 130 29.95 -5.04 8.00
N LEU A 131 29.79 -3.91 8.71
CA LEU A 131 29.55 -2.62 8.03
C LEU A 131 30.75 -2.18 7.19
N LYS A 132 31.97 -2.46 7.67
CA LYS A 132 33.18 -2.17 6.91
C LYS A 132 33.37 -3.10 5.72
N GLU A 133 32.95 -4.37 5.87
CA GLU A 133 33.01 -5.36 4.79
C GLU A 133 31.99 -5.07 3.69
N ASN A 134 30.74 -4.83 4.08
CA ASN A 134 29.68 -4.58 3.09
C ASN A 134 28.52 -3.78 3.72
N PRO A 135 28.55 -2.44 3.63
CA PRO A 135 27.45 -1.62 4.16
C PRO A 135 26.09 -1.88 3.51
N TYR A 136 26.06 -2.48 2.33
CA TYR A 136 24.81 -2.79 1.61
C TYR A 136 24.03 -3.90 2.29
N GLU A 137 24.63 -4.71 3.16
CA GLU A 137 23.90 -5.70 3.95
C GLU A 137 22.81 -5.04 4.82
N LEU A 138 23.00 -3.77 5.21
CA LEU A 138 21.97 -3.01 5.91
C LEU A 138 20.67 -2.90 5.10
N ALA A 139 20.80 -2.66 3.79
CA ALA A 139 19.62 -2.52 2.93
C ALA A 139 18.89 -3.85 2.72
N TYR A 140 19.61 -4.96 2.84
CA TYR A 140 19.03 -6.31 2.74
C TYR A 140 18.34 -6.76 4.04
N GLU A 141 18.96 -6.45 5.19
CA GLU A 141 18.57 -7.05 6.48
C GLU A 141 17.72 -6.12 7.35
N ILE A 142 17.81 -4.80 7.16
CA ILE A 142 17.12 -3.84 8.05
C ILE A 142 15.97 -3.14 7.32
N ARG A 143 14.76 -3.50 7.67
CA ARG A 143 13.55 -2.89 7.13
C ARG A 143 13.56 -1.37 7.40
N GLY A 144 13.51 -0.58 6.35
CA GLY A 144 13.53 0.88 6.42
C GLY A 144 14.88 1.51 6.08
N VAL A 145 15.94 0.71 5.91
CA VAL A 145 17.20 1.19 5.35
C VAL A 145 17.18 0.90 3.84
N GLY A 146 16.93 1.93 3.04
CA GLY A 146 16.91 1.77 1.59
C GLY A 146 18.30 1.85 0.97
N PHE A 147 18.40 1.48 -0.31
CA PHE A 147 19.65 1.50 -1.08
C PHE A 147 20.40 2.83 -0.95
N ARG A 148 19.71 3.97 -1.10
CA ARG A 148 20.36 5.29 -1.04
C ARG A 148 21.08 5.54 0.28
N THR A 149 20.50 5.10 1.40
CA THR A 149 21.10 5.26 2.72
C THR A 149 22.36 4.41 2.83
N ALA A 150 22.28 3.15 2.42
CA ALA A 150 23.42 2.23 2.42
C ALA A 150 24.51 2.71 1.44
N ASP A 151 24.11 3.19 0.26
CA ASP A 151 25.01 3.68 -0.77
C ASP A 151 25.78 4.92 -0.31
N ASN A 152 25.09 5.90 0.28
CA ASN A 152 25.75 7.08 0.84
C ASN A 152 26.75 6.68 1.94
N MET A 153 26.42 5.70 2.75
CA MET A 153 27.29 5.18 3.80
C MET A 153 28.52 4.50 3.19
N ALA A 154 28.32 3.65 2.19
CA ALA A 154 29.39 2.93 1.51
C ALA A 154 30.40 3.88 0.86
N LEU A 155 29.89 4.89 0.12
CA LEU A 155 30.75 5.88 -0.54
C LEU A 155 31.55 6.69 0.49
N LYS A 156 30.94 7.05 1.64
CA LYS A 156 31.64 7.74 2.73
C LYS A 156 32.71 6.84 3.40
N LEU A 157 32.51 5.52 3.39
CA LEU A 157 33.49 4.57 3.89
C LEU A 157 34.60 4.25 2.87
N GLY A 158 34.56 4.89 1.68
CA GLY A 158 35.57 4.77 0.65
C GLY A 158 35.35 3.63 -0.34
N PHE A 159 34.16 3.07 -0.40
CA PHE A 159 33.82 2.07 -1.42
C PHE A 159 33.85 2.72 -2.80
N ALA A 160 34.46 2.01 -3.75
CA ALA A 160 34.56 2.51 -5.14
C ALA A 160 33.17 2.61 -5.77
N PRO A 161 32.93 3.64 -6.63
CA PRO A 161 31.64 3.76 -7.32
C PRO A 161 31.29 2.58 -8.22
N ASP A 162 32.26 1.80 -8.63
CA ASP A 162 32.10 0.60 -9.45
C ASP A 162 32.22 -0.71 -8.64
N ALA A 163 32.18 -0.64 -7.32
CA ALA A 163 32.30 -1.82 -6.45
C ALA A 163 31.20 -2.86 -6.79
N PRO A 164 31.54 -4.15 -6.93
CA PRO A 164 30.53 -5.21 -7.19
C PRO A 164 29.38 -5.20 -6.19
N ALA A 165 29.67 -5.01 -4.90
CA ALA A 165 28.63 -4.95 -3.86
C ALA A 165 27.63 -3.81 -4.10
N ARG A 166 28.09 -2.69 -4.63
CA ARG A 166 27.22 -1.56 -4.99
C ARG A 166 26.24 -1.95 -6.10
N LEU A 167 26.75 -2.58 -7.14
CA LEU A 167 25.94 -3.02 -8.28
C LEU A 167 24.94 -4.10 -7.87
N GLU A 168 25.36 -5.09 -7.09
CA GLU A 168 24.47 -6.13 -6.56
C GLU A 168 23.32 -5.50 -5.76
N ALA A 169 23.63 -4.56 -4.87
CA ALA A 169 22.61 -3.87 -4.05
C ALA A 169 21.66 -3.05 -4.91
N ALA A 170 22.17 -2.38 -5.94
CA ALA A 170 21.34 -1.62 -6.87
C ALA A 170 20.36 -2.51 -7.63
N VAL A 171 20.80 -3.70 -8.06
CA VAL A 171 19.96 -4.70 -8.73
C VAL A 171 18.81 -5.13 -7.82
N VAL A 172 19.12 -5.53 -6.59
CA VAL A 172 18.09 -5.98 -5.62
C VAL A 172 17.12 -4.85 -5.33
N TYR A 173 17.63 -3.64 -5.13
CA TYR A 173 16.77 -2.47 -4.86
C TYR A 173 15.89 -2.14 -6.07
N ALA A 174 16.41 -2.21 -7.30
CA ALA A 174 15.63 -1.95 -8.50
C ALA A 174 14.46 -2.95 -8.61
N LEU A 175 14.73 -4.24 -8.42
CA LEU A 175 13.68 -5.27 -8.45
C LEU A 175 12.63 -5.03 -7.37
N PHE A 176 13.06 -4.75 -6.14
CA PHE A 176 12.15 -4.45 -5.03
C PHE A 176 11.32 -3.19 -5.32
N SER A 177 11.96 -2.13 -5.82
CA SER A 177 11.28 -0.88 -6.15
C SER A 177 10.21 -1.07 -7.24
N GLN A 178 10.49 -1.91 -8.25
CA GLN A 178 9.52 -2.23 -9.29
C GLN A 178 8.33 -3.03 -8.72
N SER A 179 8.58 -3.91 -7.76
CA SER A 179 7.50 -4.64 -7.10
C SER A 179 6.60 -3.71 -6.29
N GLU A 180 7.19 -2.76 -5.58
CA GLU A 180 6.43 -1.79 -4.76
C GLU A 180 5.63 -0.80 -5.60
N ARG A 181 6.21 -0.29 -6.69
CA ARG A 181 5.58 0.74 -7.53
C ARG A 181 4.57 0.17 -8.52
N ALA A 182 4.89 -0.99 -9.13
CA ALA A 182 4.10 -1.53 -10.23
C ALA A 182 3.58 -2.95 -10.00
N GLY A 183 3.90 -3.57 -8.86
CA GLY A 183 3.43 -4.91 -8.53
C GLY A 183 4.11 -6.02 -9.30
N HIS A 184 5.26 -5.76 -9.93
CA HIS A 184 6.00 -6.74 -10.72
C HIS A 184 6.64 -7.80 -9.82
N LEU A 185 6.63 -9.07 -10.23
CA LEU A 185 7.34 -10.16 -9.57
C LEU A 185 8.69 -10.43 -10.24
N PHE A 186 8.84 -10.06 -11.50
CA PHE A 186 10.11 -10.12 -12.22
C PHE A 186 10.30 -8.86 -13.05
N TYR A 187 11.51 -8.68 -13.58
CA TYR A 187 11.80 -7.59 -14.50
C TYR A 187 12.69 -8.13 -15.64
N PRO A 188 12.40 -7.77 -16.90
CA PRO A 188 13.26 -8.17 -18.02
C PRO A 188 14.67 -7.62 -17.82
N LYS A 189 15.68 -8.44 -18.13
CA LYS A 189 17.10 -8.12 -17.91
C LYS A 189 17.52 -6.81 -18.59
N ASP A 190 17.05 -6.57 -19.83
CA ASP A 190 17.36 -5.34 -20.57
C ASP A 190 16.82 -4.09 -19.86
N LYS A 191 15.57 -4.15 -19.41
CA LYS A 191 14.95 -3.05 -18.66
C LYS A 191 15.62 -2.85 -17.29
N LEU A 192 16.00 -3.94 -16.65
CA LEU A 192 16.74 -3.91 -15.38
C LEU A 192 18.08 -3.19 -15.58
N PHE A 193 18.79 -3.49 -16.67
CA PHE A 193 20.04 -2.83 -17.03
C PHE A 193 19.84 -1.31 -17.15
N GLU A 194 18.81 -0.87 -17.86
CA GLU A 194 18.50 0.56 -18.03
C GLU A 194 18.24 1.23 -16.68
N GLU A 195 17.42 0.61 -15.84
CA GLU A 195 17.03 1.14 -14.52
C GLU A 195 18.23 1.24 -13.59
N VAL A 196 19.04 0.18 -13.49
CA VAL A 196 20.24 0.14 -12.64
C VAL A 196 21.28 1.16 -13.15
N SER A 197 21.51 1.21 -14.46
CA SER A 197 22.44 2.18 -15.07
C SER A 197 22.02 3.61 -14.71
N ARG A 198 20.74 3.92 -14.82
CA ARG A 198 20.19 5.24 -14.47
C ARG A 198 20.36 5.54 -12.97
N MET A 199 20.14 4.55 -12.11
CA MET A 199 20.30 4.68 -10.64
C MET A 199 21.74 5.02 -10.25
N LEU A 200 22.71 4.44 -10.97
CA LEU A 200 24.14 4.58 -10.66
C LEU A 200 24.80 5.76 -11.37
N GLY A 201 24.04 6.52 -12.16
CA GLY A 201 24.54 7.72 -12.85
C GLY A 201 25.05 7.48 -14.27
N GLY A 202 24.79 6.31 -14.83
CA GLY A 202 25.20 5.94 -16.19
C GLY A 202 26.56 5.23 -16.24
N GLY A 203 26.96 4.83 -17.43
CA GLY A 203 28.28 4.25 -17.68
C GLY A 203 28.43 2.77 -17.29
N LEU A 204 27.31 2.09 -16.98
CA LEU A 204 27.37 0.66 -16.62
C LEU A 204 27.63 -0.19 -17.87
N ALA A 205 28.65 -1.05 -17.81
CA ALA A 205 28.92 -2.05 -18.86
C ALA A 205 27.93 -3.20 -18.76
N PRO A 206 27.41 -3.73 -19.89
CA PRO A 206 26.48 -4.86 -19.83
C PRO A 206 27.03 -6.08 -19.11
N GLU A 207 28.32 -6.38 -19.30
CA GLU A 207 29.01 -7.52 -18.67
C GLU A 207 29.01 -7.39 -17.14
N ALA A 208 29.06 -6.19 -16.60
CA ALA A 208 29.03 -5.95 -15.15
C ALA A 208 27.69 -6.39 -14.56
N LEU A 209 26.58 -6.18 -15.27
CA LEU A 209 25.27 -6.68 -14.83
C LEU A 209 25.24 -8.20 -14.82
N ASP A 210 25.80 -8.85 -15.86
CA ASP A 210 25.85 -10.31 -15.92
C ASP A 210 26.64 -10.88 -14.73
N ASP A 211 27.79 -10.28 -14.41
CA ASP A 211 28.61 -10.68 -13.27
C ASP A 211 27.83 -10.50 -11.95
N ALA A 212 27.14 -9.38 -11.79
CA ALA A 212 26.32 -9.09 -10.59
C ALA A 212 25.18 -10.10 -10.45
N LEU A 213 24.48 -10.42 -11.56
CA LEU A 213 23.39 -11.39 -11.55
C LEU A 213 23.91 -12.80 -11.18
N ALA A 214 25.05 -13.21 -11.75
CA ALA A 214 25.68 -14.50 -11.43
C ALA A 214 26.03 -14.57 -9.93
N ALA A 215 26.63 -13.51 -9.39
CA ALA A 215 26.98 -13.44 -7.96
C ALA A 215 25.73 -13.49 -7.07
N LEU A 216 24.66 -12.79 -7.46
CA LEU A 216 23.39 -12.76 -6.71
C LEU A 216 22.65 -14.10 -6.78
N GLU A 217 22.74 -14.82 -7.91
CA GLU A 217 22.18 -16.18 -8.03
C GLU A 217 22.92 -17.16 -7.11
N ASP A 218 24.26 -17.07 -7.07
CA ASP A 218 25.10 -17.90 -6.20
C ASP A 218 24.73 -17.67 -4.72
N LYS A 219 24.46 -16.42 -4.35
CA LYS A 219 24.02 -16.03 -3.00
C LYS A 219 22.51 -16.32 -2.76
N LYS A 220 21.80 -16.84 -3.76
CA LYS A 220 20.36 -17.13 -3.69
C LYS A 220 19.51 -15.88 -3.36
N ARG A 221 19.91 -14.72 -3.87
CA ARG A 221 19.16 -13.46 -3.71
C ARG A 221 18.26 -13.17 -4.92
N VAL A 222 18.69 -13.61 -6.12
CA VAL A 222 17.88 -13.48 -7.34
C VAL A 222 17.81 -14.84 -8.05
N ARG A 223 16.90 -14.90 -9.02
CA ARG A 223 16.77 -16.01 -9.95
C ARG A 223 16.59 -15.44 -11.35
N VAL A 224 17.40 -15.92 -12.30
CA VAL A 224 17.26 -15.55 -13.72
C VAL A 224 16.76 -16.78 -14.47
N GLU A 225 15.68 -16.62 -15.23
CA GLU A 225 15.16 -17.72 -16.06
C GLU A 225 14.57 -17.19 -17.36
N PRO A 226 14.61 -17.99 -18.42
CA PRO A 226 13.87 -17.64 -19.64
C PRO A 226 12.37 -17.87 -19.44
N LEU A 227 11.56 -16.99 -20.01
CA LEU A 227 10.10 -17.10 -19.99
C LEU A 227 9.61 -17.14 -21.44
N PRO A 228 9.62 -18.32 -22.07
CA PRO A 228 9.37 -18.42 -23.53
C PRO A 228 7.97 -17.96 -23.95
N GLU A 229 6.95 -18.18 -23.13
CA GLU A 229 5.57 -17.74 -23.45
C GLU A 229 5.44 -16.22 -23.46
N LEU A 230 6.41 -15.51 -22.89
CA LEU A 230 6.46 -14.04 -22.90
C LEU A 230 7.55 -13.50 -23.84
N GLU A 231 8.20 -14.41 -24.59
CA GLU A 231 9.31 -14.09 -25.51
C GLU A 231 10.46 -13.37 -24.77
N LEU A 232 10.71 -13.72 -23.50
CA LEU A 232 11.79 -13.17 -22.71
C LEU A 232 12.93 -14.19 -22.55
N GLU A 233 14.12 -13.81 -23.01
CA GLU A 233 15.33 -14.65 -22.86
C GLU A 233 15.81 -14.68 -21.40
N ALA A 234 15.64 -13.59 -20.66
CA ALA A 234 16.06 -13.49 -19.27
C ALA A 234 15.11 -12.61 -18.48
N ALA A 235 14.37 -13.22 -17.56
CA ALA A 235 13.56 -12.54 -16.57
C ALA A 235 14.26 -12.67 -15.23
N VAL A 236 14.42 -11.55 -14.51
CA VAL A 236 15.12 -11.49 -13.23
C VAL A 236 14.10 -11.33 -12.10
N TYR A 237 14.09 -12.29 -11.19
CA TYR A 237 13.25 -12.32 -10.00
C TYR A 237 14.09 -12.06 -8.76
N LEU A 238 13.52 -11.42 -7.75
CA LEU A 238 13.99 -11.67 -6.37
C LEU A 238 13.69 -13.14 -6.03
N GLN A 239 14.61 -13.82 -5.36
CA GLN A 239 14.52 -15.28 -5.11
C GLN A 239 13.20 -15.68 -4.46
N HIS A 240 12.72 -14.91 -3.47
CA HIS A 240 11.46 -15.21 -2.79
C HIS A 240 10.24 -15.01 -3.70
N PHE A 241 10.25 -14.03 -4.63
CA PHE A 241 9.16 -13.83 -5.59
C PHE A 241 9.03 -15.03 -6.54
N TRP A 242 10.17 -15.53 -7.03
CA TRP A 242 10.23 -16.72 -7.87
C TRP A 242 9.65 -17.94 -7.14
N LYS A 243 10.03 -18.11 -5.88
CA LYS A 243 9.50 -19.20 -5.02
C LYS A 243 7.99 -19.07 -4.84
N TRP A 244 7.49 -17.84 -4.61
CA TRP A 244 6.05 -17.62 -4.39
C TRP A 244 5.22 -18.12 -5.57
N GLU A 245 5.60 -17.80 -6.81
CA GLU A 245 4.85 -18.25 -7.99
C GLU A 245 4.88 -19.78 -8.14
N ARG A 246 6.06 -20.36 -8.02
CA ARG A 246 6.23 -21.80 -8.19
C ARG A 246 5.45 -22.58 -7.11
N GLU A 247 5.61 -22.18 -5.86
CA GLU A 247 4.95 -22.85 -4.73
C GLU A 247 3.42 -22.68 -4.82
N THR A 248 2.94 -21.51 -5.22
CA THR A 248 1.50 -21.25 -5.40
C THR A 248 0.92 -22.23 -6.44
N ALA A 249 1.59 -22.38 -7.59
CA ALA A 249 1.14 -23.29 -8.65
C ALA A 249 1.13 -24.75 -8.16
N GLN A 250 2.19 -25.19 -7.48
CA GLN A 250 2.31 -26.53 -6.94
C GLN A 250 1.23 -26.84 -5.90
N ARG A 251 0.97 -25.90 -4.98
CA ARG A 251 -0.04 -26.10 -3.91
C ARG A 251 -1.45 -26.13 -4.46
N LEU A 252 -1.76 -25.31 -5.45
CA LEU A 252 -3.07 -25.36 -6.12
C LEU A 252 -3.28 -26.66 -6.86
N PHE A 253 -2.26 -27.15 -7.56
CA PHE A 253 -2.31 -28.46 -8.21
C PHE A 253 -2.52 -29.58 -7.18
N GLY A 254 -1.76 -29.56 -6.09
CA GLY A 254 -1.91 -30.54 -5.00
C GLY A 254 -3.31 -30.54 -4.38
N LEU A 255 -3.86 -29.32 -4.19
CA LEU A 255 -5.23 -29.17 -3.68
C LEU A 255 -6.25 -29.75 -4.66
N ALA A 256 -6.11 -29.42 -5.97
CA ALA A 256 -7.02 -29.89 -7.01
C ALA A 256 -6.95 -31.42 -7.20
N ALA A 257 -5.78 -32.02 -7.01
CA ALA A 257 -5.58 -33.47 -7.15
C ALA A 257 -6.17 -34.28 -5.99
N HIS A 258 -6.44 -33.63 -4.84
CA HIS A 258 -6.98 -34.31 -3.67
C HIS A 258 -8.50 -34.52 -3.84
N PRO A 259 -9.03 -35.74 -3.60
CA PRO A 259 -10.45 -36.00 -3.83
C PRO A 259 -11.39 -35.17 -2.94
N THR A 260 -12.60 -34.95 -3.46
CA THR A 260 -13.68 -34.28 -2.75
C THR A 260 -14.84 -35.24 -2.53
N PRO A 261 -15.44 -35.29 -1.32
CA PRO A 261 -16.62 -36.14 -1.08
C PRO A 261 -17.93 -35.50 -1.54
N VAL A 262 -17.90 -34.28 -2.08
CA VAL A 262 -19.11 -33.55 -2.50
C VAL A 262 -19.37 -33.84 -3.99
N SER A 263 -20.53 -34.46 -4.25
CA SER A 263 -20.98 -34.70 -5.64
C SER A 263 -22.07 -33.70 -6.03
N ARG A 264 -22.26 -33.52 -7.33
CA ARG A 264 -23.33 -32.66 -7.88
C ARG A 264 -24.71 -33.04 -7.34
N SER A 265 -25.01 -34.36 -7.24
CA SER A 265 -26.28 -34.87 -6.71
C SER A 265 -26.53 -34.40 -5.26
N LYS A 266 -25.50 -34.40 -4.42
CA LYS A 266 -25.65 -33.92 -3.03
C LYS A 266 -26.00 -32.43 -3.00
N VAL A 267 -25.37 -31.61 -3.85
CA VAL A 267 -25.65 -30.18 -3.97
C VAL A 267 -27.07 -29.95 -4.46
N GLU A 268 -27.52 -30.69 -5.49
CA GLU A 268 -28.88 -30.60 -6.03
C GLU A 268 -29.94 -30.84 -4.95
N LYS A 269 -29.72 -31.82 -4.08
CA LYS A 269 -30.62 -32.14 -2.98
C LYS A 269 -30.68 -31.04 -1.91
N ALA A 270 -29.56 -30.32 -1.68
CA ALA A 270 -29.49 -29.25 -0.71
C ALA A 270 -30.11 -27.93 -1.21
N LEU A 271 -30.08 -27.67 -2.53
CA LEU A 271 -30.46 -26.37 -3.11
C LEU A 271 -31.86 -25.89 -2.73
N PRO A 272 -32.96 -26.75 -2.74
CA PRO A 272 -34.29 -26.23 -2.38
C PRO A 272 -34.36 -25.66 -0.97
N GLN A 273 -33.64 -26.25 -0.02
CA GLN A 273 -33.55 -25.71 1.34
C GLN A 273 -32.77 -24.40 1.37
N VAL A 274 -31.65 -24.34 0.63
CA VAL A 274 -30.81 -23.15 0.54
C VAL A 274 -31.60 -21.99 -0.08
N GLU A 275 -32.37 -22.23 -1.15
CA GLU A 275 -33.20 -21.20 -1.81
C GLU A 275 -34.25 -20.65 -0.83
N ARG A 276 -34.88 -21.51 -0.01
CA ARG A 276 -35.81 -21.05 1.04
C ARG A 276 -35.11 -20.15 2.07
N GLU A 277 -33.90 -20.52 2.49
CA GLU A 277 -33.12 -19.75 3.49
C GLU A 277 -32.59 -18.43 2.92
N VAL A 278 -32.22 -18.42 1.65
CA VAL A 278 -31.75 -17.20 0.96
C VAL A 278 -32.97 -16.30 0.62
N GLY A 279 -34.15 -16.89 0.50
CA GLY A 279 -35.40 -16.15 0.24
C GLY A 279 -35.64 -15.88 -1.22
N MET A 280 -34.99 -16.63 -2.11
CA MET A 280 -35.16 -16.44 -3.55
C MET A 280 -34.75 -17.69 -4.32
N GLU A 281 -35.35 -17.88 -5.50
CA GLU A 281 -34.96 -18.91 -6.45
C GLU A 281 -33.71 -18.43 -7.22
N LEU A 282 -32.69 -19.26 -7.30
CA LEU A 282 -31.45 -18.96 -8.00
C LEU A 282 -31.65 -19.12 -9.53
N THR A 283 -31.05 -18.24 -10.30
CA THR A 283 -30.99 -18.38 -11.75
C THR A 283 -30.11 -19.58 -12.13
N ALA A 284 -30.20 -20.02 -13.40
CA ALA A 284 -29.36 -21.11 -13.90
C ALA A 284 -27.87 -20.79 -13.74
N GLU A 285 -27.44 -19.54 -14.06
CA GLU A 285 -26.06 -19.06 -13.92
C GLU A 285 -25.62 -19.12 -12.44
N GLN A 286 -26.49 -18.68 -11.52
CA GLN A 286 -26.20 -18.71 -10.08
C GLN A 286 -26.10 -20.14 -9.55
N ARG A 287 -26.99 -21.04 -9.99
CA ARG A 287 -26.95 -22.46 -9.61
C ARG A 287 -25.64 -23.12 -10.06
N GLU A 288 -25.22 -22.86 -11.30
CA GLU A 288 -23.96 -23.40 -11.83
C GLU A 288 -22.75 -22.88 -11.04
N ALA A 289 -22.77 -21.61 -10.61
CA ALA A 289 -21.71 -21.07 -9.76
C ALA A 289 -21.69 -21.76 -8.38
N VAL A 290 -22.85 -22.03 -7.79
CA VAL A 290 -22.96 -22.77 -6.50
C VAL A 290 -22.45 -24.22 -6.69
N PHE A 291 -22.86 -24.89 -7.76
CA PHE A 291 -22.36 -26.23 -8.09
C PHE A 291 -20.83 -26.22 -8.20
N GLY A 292 -20.29 -25.32 -9.00
CA GLY A 292 -18.84 -25.22 -9.21
C GLY A 292 -18.09 -25.03 -7.91
N ALA A 293 -18.54 -24.12 -7.05
CA ALA A 293 -17.91 -23.82 -5.77
C ALA A 293 -17.95 -25.03 -4.80
N CYS A 294 -19.02 -25.84 -4.86
CA CYS A 294 -19.17 -26.97 -3.94
C CYS A 294 -18.47 -28.23 -4.42
N VAL A 295 -18.43 -28.49 -5.73
CA VAL A 295 -17.85 -29.75 -6.24
C VAL A 295 -16.36 -29.67 -6.57
N ASN A 296 -15.81 -28.46 -6.76
CA ASN A 296 -14.40 -28.27 -7.06
C ASN A 296 -13.61 -27.99 -5.77
N LYS A 297 -12.32 -28.36 -5.79
CA LYS A 297 -11.41 -28.12 -4.68
C LYS A 297 -10.92 -26.67 -4.63
N SER A 298 -10.85 -26.03 -5.78
CA SER A 298 -10.62 -24.59 -5.91
C SER A 298 -11.58 -24.04 -6.95
N PHE A 299 -12.16 -22.88 -6.70
CA PHE A 299 -13.17 -22.28 -7.58
C PHE A 299 -13.15 -20.77 -7.45
N ILE A 300 -13.37 -20.06 -8.56
CA ILE A 300 -13.39 -18.61 -8.60
C ILE A 300 -14.79 -18.14 -9.03
N ILE A 301 -15.34 -17.18 -8.29
CA ILE A 301 -16.56 -16.46 -8.67
C ILE A 301 -16.18 -15.00 -8.89
N THR A 302 -16.28 -14.52 -10.12
CA THR A 302 -15.95 -13.14 -10.46
C THR A 302 -17.11 -12.48 -11.21
N GLY A 303 -17.29 -11.18 -10.97
CA GLY A 303 -18.31 -10.40 -11.65
C GLY A 303 -18.31 -8.96 -11.16
N GLY A 304 -18.86 -8.07 -11.98
CA GLY A 304 -18.99 -6.65 -11.68
C GLY A 304 -20.16 -6.35 -10.75
N PRO A 305 -20.45 -5.06 -10.53
CA PRO A 305 -21.58 -4.65 -9.70
C PRO A 305 -22.91 -5.08 -10.33
N GLY A 306 -23.86 -5.46 -9.50
CA GLY A 306 -25.20 -5.85 -9.93
C GLY A 306 -25.31 -7.25 -10.54
N THR A 307 -24.25 -8.07 -10.49
CA THR A 307 -24.25 -9.42 -11.05
C THR A 307 -24.61 -10.52 -10.05
N GLY A 308 -24.90 -10.15 -8.80
CA GLY A 308 -25.37 -11.09 -7.79
C GLY A 308 -24.30 -11.85 -7.03
N LYS A 309 -23.04 -11.37 -7.03
CA LYS A 309 -21.93 -12.01 -6.28
C LYS A 309 -22.30 -12.29 -4.82
N THR A 310 -22.87 -11.32 -4.13
CA THR A 310 -23.23 -11.44 -2.71
C THR A 310 -24.26 -12.55 -2.49
N THR A 311 -25.25 -12.62 -3.34
CA THR A 311 -26.28 -13.66 -3.31
C THR A 311 -25.67 -15.05 -3.51
N ILE A 312 -24.81 -15.19 -4.51
CA ILE A 312 -24.12 -16.45 -4.81
C ILE A 312 -23.21 -16.85 -3.64
N THR A 313 -22.45 -15.89 -3.08
CA THR A 313 -21.59 -16.16 -1.92
C THR A 313 -22.40 -16.70 -0.75
N ARG A 314 -23.53 -16.05 -0.45
CA ARG A 314 -24.45 -16.48 0.60
C ARG A 314 -24.97 -17.91 0.33
N ALA A 315 -25.38 -18.17 -0.92
CA ALA A 315 -25.87 -19.51 -1.33
C ALA A 315 -24.76 -20.57 -1.22
N VAL A 316 -23.52 -20.25 -1.64
CA VAL A 316 -22.37 -21.17 -1.52
C VAL A 316 -22.13 -21.51 -0.04
N VAL A 317 -22.06 -20.51 0.82
CA VAL A 317 -21.82 -20.71 2.26
C VAL A 317 -22.92 -21.58 2.89
N ARG A 318 -24.19 -21.28 2.57
CA ARG A 318 -25.33 -22.04 3.07
C ARG A 318 -25.30 -23.50 2.58
N THR A 319 -25.02 -23.70 1.28
CA THR A 319 -24.96 -25.04 0.69
C THR A 319 -23.85 -25.88 1.37
N LEU A 320 -22.65 -25.31 1.51
CA LEU A 320 -21.53 -26.03 2.14
C LEU A 320 -21.89 -26.44 3.59
N ARG A 321 -22.53 -25.52 4.32
CA ARG A 321 -22.96 -25.81 5.71
C ARG A 321 -24.08 -26.86 5.75
N GLU A 322 -25.03 -26.80 4.82
CA GLU A 322 -26.13 -27.81 4.72
C GLU A 322 -25.55 -29.20 4.42
N LEU A 323 -24.41 -29.25 3.72
CA LEU A 323 -23.68 -30.50 3.47
C LEU A 323 -22.84 -30.96 4.67
N GLY A 324 -22.92 -30.27 5.81
CA GLY A 324 -22.22 -30.63 7.04
C GLY A 324 -20.76 -30.18 7.09
N LEU A 325 -20.34 -29.31 6.19
CA LEU A 325 -18.94 -28.86 6.12
C LEU A 325 -18.70 -27.67 7.04
N LYS A 326 -17.52 -27.64 7.67
CA LYS A 326 -17.05 -26.51 8.49
C LYS A 326 -16.50 -25.45 7.54
N VAL A 327 -17.17 -24.30 7.49
CA VAL A 327 -16.82 -23.20 6.57
C VAL A 327 -16.23 -22.05 7.36
N LYS A 328 -15.06 -21.56 6.93
CA LYS A 328 -14.47 -20.30 7.41
C LYS A 328 -14.57 -19.27 6.31
N LEU A 329 -14.82 -18.03 6.72
CA LEU A 329 -14.94 -16.87 5.82
C LEU A 329 -13.86 -15.86 6.15
N ALA A 330 -13.25 -15.29 5.12
CA ALA A 330 -12.27 -14.22 5.32
C ALA A 330 -12.22 -13.25 4.13
N ALA A 331 -11.64 -12.07 4.39
CA ALA A 331 -11.44 -11.04 3.37
C ALA A 331 -10.15 -10.29 3.69
N PRO A 332 -9.55 -9.58 2.73
CA PRO A 332 -8.29 -8.86 2.98
C PRO A 332 -8.41 -7.69 3.96
N THR A 333 -9.59 -7.07 4.09
CA THR A 333 -9.81 -5.89 4.96
C THR A 333 -10.91 -6.16 5.98
N GLY A 334 -10.87 -5.43 7.11
CA GLY A 334 -11.89 -5.53 8.16
C GLY A 334 -13.29 -5.18 7.66
N ARG A 335 -13.40 -4.13 6.85
CA ARG A 335 -14.69 -3.71 6.28
C ARG A 335 -15.29 -4.77 5.36
N ALA A 336 -14.46 -5.37 4.51
CA ALA A 336 -14.93 -6.45 3.63
C ALA A 336 -15.37 -7.66 4.46
N ALA A 337 -14.64 -8.02 5.51
CA ALA A 337 -15.00 -9.11 6.42
C ALA A 337 -16.35 -8.83 7.12
N LYS A 338 -16.55 -7.60 7.59
CA LYS A 338 -17.81 -7.19 8.22
C LYS A 338 -18.99 -7.33 7.26
N ARG A 339 -18.85 -6.82 6.02
CA ARG A 339 -19.86 -6.95 4.97
C ARG A 339 -20.19 -8.43 4.68
N MET A 340 -19.14 -9.26 4.63
CA MET A 340 -19.30 -10.69 4.39
C MET A 340 -20.10 -11.35 5.52
N THR A 341 -19.85 -10.98 6.78
CA THR A 341 -20.61 -11.43 7.94
C THR A 341 -22.09 -11.04 7.82
N GLU A 342 -22.34 -9.76 7.50
CA GLU A 342 -23.70 -9.22 7.33
C GLU A 342 -24.46 -9.94 6.20
N ALA A 343 -23.79 -10.16 5.08
CA ALA A 343 -24.39 -10.78 3.90
C ALA A 343 -24.70 -12.27 4.10
N THR A 344 -23.82 -13.01 4.78
CA THR A 344 -23.93 -14.47 4.90
C THR A 344 -24.57 -14.93 6.21
N GLY A 345 -24.53 -14.09 7.25
CA GLY A 345 -24.92 -14.46 8.61
C GLY A 345 -23.91 -15.37 9.31
N VAL A 346 -22.72 -15.52 8.74
CA VAL A 346 -21.64 -16.36 9.31
C VAL A 346 -20.43 -15.46 9.59
N PRO A 347 -19.83 -15.54 10.79
CA PRO A 347 -18.69 -14.66 11.12
C PRO A 347 -17.54 -14.79 10.14
N ALA A 348 -17.07 -13.66 9.65
CA ALA A 348 -15.90 -13.54 8.78
C ALA A 348 -14.84 -12.68 9.48
N GLN A 349 -13.58 -12.88 9.12
CA GLN A 349 -12.46 -12.12 9.69
C GLN A 349 -11.47 -11.75 8.60
N THR A 350 -10.52 -10.90 8.92
CA THR A 350 -9.47 -10.60 7.94
C THR A 350 -8.59 -11.84 7.73
N VAL A 351 -7.97 -11.94 6.55
CA VAL A 351 -7.04 -13.04 6.25
C VAL A 351 -5.88 -13.05 7.28
N HIS A 352 -5.36 -11.89 7.63
CA HIS A 352 -4.30 -11.77 8.64
C HIS A 352 -4.75 -12.34 10.00
N ARG A 353 -5.98 -12.04 10.42
CA ARG A 353 -6.54 -12.53 11.67
C ARG A 353 -6.82 -14.05 11.61
N LEU A 354 -7.34 -14.52 10.48
CA LEU A 354 -7.58 -15.95 10.24
C LEU A 354 -6.28 -16.74 10.39
N LEU A 355 -5.18 -16.24 9.83
CA LEU A 355 -3.89 -16.91 9.86
C LEU A 355 -3.09 -16.61 11.14
N GLN A 356 -3.59 -15.72 12.00
CA GLN A 356 -2.95 -15.25 13.24
C GLN A 356 -1.54 -14.70 12.97
N TYR A 357 -1.52 -13.53 12.31
CA TYR A 357 -0.29 -12.80 12.00
C TYR A 357 0.48 -12.46 13.27
N GLN A 358 1.80 -12.69 13.26
CA GLN A 358 2.69 -12.53 14.41
C GLN A 358 3.53 -11.24 14.27
N PRO A 359 4.03 -10.68 15.40
CA PRO A 359 4.86 -9.46 15.33
C PRO A 359 6.15 -9.61 14.53
N ASP A 360 6.67 -10.83 14.38
CA ASP A 360 7.87 -11.12 13.58
C ASP A 360 7.60 -11.18 12.08
N GLY A 361 6.33 -11.00 11.66
CA GLY A 361 5.92 -11.04 10.26
C GLY A 361 5.50 -12.42 9.76
N SER A 362 5.55 -13.45 10.61
CA SER A 362 5.10 -14.80 10.27
C SER A 362 3.60 -14.98 10.53
N PHE A 363 3.07 -16.15 10.18
CA PHE A 363 1.71 -16.56 10.50
C PHE A 363 1.73 -17.83 11.36
N HIS A 364 0.90 -17.85 12.40
CA HIS A 364 0.75 -19.04 13.24
C HIS A 364 0.22 -20.22 12.42
N TYR A 365 -0.84 -20.00 11.64
CA TYR A 365 -1.32 -21.04 10.71
C TYR A 365 -0.49 -20.98 9.43
N CYS A 366 0.15 -22.09 9.10
CA CYS A 366 1.13 -22.23 8.04
C CYS A 366 1.21 -23.70 7.58
N GLU A 367 2.29 -24.09 6.92
CA GLU A 367 2.45 -25.48 6.45
C GLU A 367 2.52 -26.50 7.58
N ASP A 368 3.07 -26.13 8.74
CA ASP A 368 3.23 -27.00 9.90
C ASP A 368 2.00 -27.00 10.82
N GLN A 369 1.20 -25.96 10.77
CA GLN A 369 0.01 -25.78 11.62
C GLN A 369 -1.17 -25.38 10.73
N LYS A 370 -1.95 -26.37 10.30
CA LYS A 370 -3.05 -26.14 9.36
C LYS A 370 -4.31 -25.59 10.04
N LEU A 371 -5.09 -24.83 9.28
CA LEU A 371 -6.43 -24.39 9.67
C LEU A 371 -7.35 -25.61 9.87
N LYS A 372 -8.27 -25.51 10.82
CA LYS A 372 -9.30 -26.53 11.06
C LYS A 372 -10.58 -26.11 10.32
N THR A 373 -10.65 -26.44 9.04
CA THR A 373 -11.80 -26.10 8.19
C THR A 373 -11.93 -27.08 7.04
N ASP A 374 -13.16 -27.25 6.53
CA ASP A 374 -13.45 -28.06 5.35
C ASP A 374 -13.59 -27.19 4.09
N ALA A 375 -13.86 -25.90 4.29
CA ALA A 375 -13.96 -24.92 3.20
C ALA A 375 -13.56 -23.55 3.69
N LEU A 376 -12.83 -22.83 2.85
CA LEU A 376 -12.48 -21.43 3.07
C LEU A 376 -13.03 -20.61 1.90
N VAL A 377 -13.85 -19.61 2.22
CA VAL A 377 -14.39 -18.67 1.23
C VAL A 377 -13.71 -17.31 1.47
N LEU A 378 -13.00 -16.83 0.47
CA LEU A 378 -12.29 -15.54 0.49
C LEU A 378 -12.98 -14.54 -0.42
N ASP A 379 -13.48 -13.45 0.15
CA ASP A 379 -14.05 -12.35 -0.64
C ASP A 379 -12.98 -11.28 -0.93
N GLU A 380 -13.27 -10.39 -1.85
CA GLU A 380 -12.38 -9.32 -2.33
C GLU A 380 -11.02 -9.88 -2.79
N ALA A 381 -11.05 -11.00 -3.52
CA ALA A 381 -9.85 -11.74 -3.91
C ALA A 381 -8.90 -10.94 -4.82
N SER A 382 -9.39 -9.89 -5.51
CA SER A 382 -8.53 -9.00 -6.30
C SER A 382 -7.47 -8.29 -5.45
N MET A 383 -7.70 -8.15 -4.14
CA MET A 383 -6.77 -7.49 -3.22
C MET A 383 -5.69 -8.43 -2.66
N LEU A 384 -5.74 -9.73 -2.97
CA LEU A 384 -4.74 -10.71 -2.49
C LEU A 384 -3.47 -10.60 -3.33
N ASP A 385 -2.35 -10.25 -2.68
CA ASP A 385 -1.04 -10.30 -3.34
C ASP A 385 -0.45 -11.72 -3.33
N ALA A 386 0.67 -11.90 -4.02
CA ALA A 386 1.29 -13.22 -4.16
C ALA A 386 1.68 -13.83 -2.80
N GLN A 387 2.19 -13.02 -1.89
CA GLN A 387 2.64 -13.49 -0.56
C GLN A 387 1.46 -13.93 0.30
N LEU A 388 0.44 -13.08 0.40
CA LEU A 388 -0.73 -13.37 1.26
C LEU A 388 -1.49 -14.59 0.74
N PHE A 389 -1.67 -14.69 -0.58
CA PHE A 389 -2.35 -15.83 -1.18
C PHE A 389 -1.59 -17.14 -0.92
N LEU A 390 -0.26 -17.13 -1.09
CA LEU A 390 0.55 -18.29 -0.79
C LEU A 390 0.46 -18.66 0.70
N SER A 391 0.42 -17.67 1.60
CA SER A 391 0.27 -17.92 3.04
C SER A 391 -1.06 -18.64 3.34
N VAL A 392 -2.14 -18.26 2.64
CA VAL A 392 -3.43 -18.97 2.75
C VAL A 392 -3.27 -20.43 2.29
N LEU A 393 -2.65 -20.67 1.14
CA LEU A 393 -2.47 -22.02 0.61
C LEU A 393 -1.60 -22.89 1.54
N ARG A 394 -0.59 -22.31 2.16
CA ARG A 394 0.27 -23.00 3.13
C ARG A 394 -0.54 -23.45 4.35
N ALA A 395 -1.48 -22.62 4.80
CA ALA A 395 -2.30 -22.91 5.98
C ALA A 395 -3.49 -23.84 5.70
N LEU A 396 -3.91 -23.97 4.43
CA LEU A 396 -5.10 -24.71 4.06
C LEU A 396 -4.82 -26.23 4.02
N PRO A 397 -5.62 -27.06 4.72
CA PRO A 397 -5.47 -28.52 4.59
C PRO A 397 -5.83 -28.99 3.16
N LEU A 398 -5.15 -30.02 2.67
CA LEU A 398 -5.46 -30.61 1.35
C LEU A 398 -6.89 -31.19 1.29
N THR A 399 -7.46 -31.54 2.44
CA THR A 399 -8.86 -32.02 2.52
C THR A 399 -9.87 -30.89 2.32
N SER A 400 -9.46 -29.62 2.48
CA SER A 400 -10.34 -28.46 2.36
C SER A 400 -10.56 -28.06 0.91
N ARG A 401 -11.48 -27.13 0.70
CA ARG A 401 -11.71 -26.46 -0.58
C ARG A 401 -11.54 -24.97 -0.41
N LEU A 402 -11.23 -24.29 -1.50
CA LEU A 402 -10.98 -22.84 -1.55
C LEU A 402 -11.91 -22.21 -2.58
N VAL A 403 -12.74 -21.27 -2.14
CA VAL A 403 -13.61 -20.49 -3.02
C VAL A 403 -13.13 -19.03 -2.96
N LEU A 404 -12.78 -18.48 -4.09
CA LEU A 404 -12.35 -17.08 -4.24
C LEU A 404 -13.48 -16.30 -4.87
N VAL A 405 -13.87 -15.20 -4.23
CA VAL A 405 -14.91 -14.29 -4.76
C VAL A 405 -14.27 -12.91 -4.97
N GLY A 406 -14.53 -12.30 -6.11
CA GLY A 406 -13.97 -10.97 -6.36
C GLY A 406 -14.38 -10.40 -7.71
N ASP A 407 -13.85 -9.23 -7.98
CA ASP A 407 -14.06 -8.54 -9.24
C ASP A 407 -12.69 -8.29 -9.89
N VAL A 408 -12.39 -9.05 -10.92
CA VAL A 408 -11.08 -9.01 -11.60
C VAL A 408 -10.81 -7.65 -12.27
N ASN A 409 -11.85 -6.85 -12.49
CA ASN A 409 -11.73 -5.55 -13.15
C ASN A 409 -11.42 -4.41 -12.19
N GLN A 410 -11.50 -4.66 -10.88
CA GLN A 410 -11.09 -3.67 -9.86
C GLN A 410 -9.56 -3.56 -9.81
N LEU A 411 -9.09 -2.55 -9.09
CA LEU A 411 -7.65 -2.37 -8.85
C LEU A 411 -7.05 -3.65 -8.29
N PRO A 412 -5.87 -4.06 -8.77
CA PRO A 412 -5.18 -5.22 -8.20
C PRO A 412 -4.65 -4.92 -6.79
N SER A 413 -4.04 -5.91 -6.16
CA SER A 413 -3.45 -5.81 -4.83
C SER A 413 -2.43 -4.67 -4.75
N VAL A 414 -2.25 -4.10 -3.55
CA VAL A 414 -1.18 -3.12 -3.30
C VAL A 414 0.17 -3.82 -3.41
N GLY A 415 0.32 -5.01 -2.82
CA GLY A 415 1.54 -5.82 -2.92
C GLY A 415 1.72 -6.46 -4.29
N PRO A 416 2.88 -7.09 -4.52
CA PRO A 416 3.23 -7.62 -5.84
C PRO A 416 2.44 -8.87 -6.21
N GLY A 417 2.31 -9.07 -7.52
CA GLY A 417 1.56 -10.18 -8.09
C GLY A 417 0.20 -9.73 -8.62
N ASN A 418 -0.47 -10.62 -9.33
CA ASN A 418 -1.79 -10.37 -9.93
C ASN A 418 -2.61 -11.66 -9.83
N VAL A 419 -2.79 -12.13 -8.61
CA VAL A 419 -3.25 -13.49 -8.31
C VAL A 419 -4.58 -13.82 -8.98
N LEU A 420 -5.62 -13.03 -8.73
CA LEU A 420 -6.97 -13.34 -9.25
C LEU A 420 -6.98 -13.39 -10.77
N ALA A 421 -6.36 -12.41 -11.42
CA ALA A 421 -6.27 -12.37 -12.89
C ALA A 421 -5.47 -13.55 -13.44
N ASP A 422 -4.31 -13.86 -12.83
CA ASP A 422 -3.47 -14.98 -13.28
C ASP A 422 -4.20 -16.33 -13.14
N LEU A 423 -4.94 -16.52 -12.03
CA LEU A 423 -5.72 -17.75 -11.82
C LEU A 423 -6.80 -17.90 -12.90
N LEU A 424 -7.54 -16.82 -13.18
CA LEU A 424 -8.59 -16.82 -14.21
C LEU A 424 -8.00 -17.06 -15.61
N GLU A 425 -6.95 -16.33 -15.98
CA GLU A 425 -6.32 -16.42 -17.29
C GLU A 425 -5.63 -17.76 -17.51
N SER A 426 -5.22 -18.43 -16.43
CA SER A 426 -4.60 -19.77 -16.55
C SER A 426 -5.57 -20.80 -17.15
N GLY A 427 -6.85 -20.68 -16.83
CA GLY A 427 -7.85 -21.69 -17.16
C GLY A 427 -7.72 -22.97 -16.34
N ALA A 428 -6.73 -23.05 -15.44
CA ALA A 428 -6.47 -24.24 -14.62
C ALA A 428 -7.42 -24.34 -13.42
N VAL A 429 -7.88 -23.19 -12.90
CA VAL A 429 -8.82 -23.12 -11.78
C VAL A 429 -10.23 -22.91 -12.35
N PRO A 430 -11.18 -23.82 -12.09
CA PRO A 430 -12.56 -23.61 -12.56
C PRO A 430 -13.16 -22.32 -12.03
N SER A 431 -13.99 -21.66 -12.85
CA SER A 431 -14.55 -20.36 -12.49
C SER A 431 -15.94 -20.13 -13.03
N ALA A 432 -16.69 -19.25 -12.38
CA ALA A 432 -17.93 -18.67 -12.87
C ALA A 432 -17.69 -17.17 -13.08
N VAL A 433 -17.83 -16.71 -14.32
CA VAL A 433 -17.72 -15.30 -14.70
C VAL A 433 -19.14 -14.77 -14.86
N LEU A 434 -19.62 -13.95 -13.92
CA LEU A 434 -20.99 -13.46 -13.89
C LEU A 434 -21.10 -12.23 -14.77
N THR A 435 -21.92 -12.33 -15.80
CA THR A 435 -22.11 -11.24 -16.78
C THR A 435 -23.52 -10.64 -16.75
N HIS A 436 -24.49 -11.38 -16.23
CA HIS A 436 -25.87 -10.93 -16.21
C HIS A 436 -26.12 -9.86 -15.15
N ILE A 437 -26.57 -8.67 -15.58
CA ILE A 437 -26.96 -7.58 -14.66
C ILE A 437 -28.45 -7.72 -14.38
N PHE A 438 -28.81 -7.85 -13.09
CA PHE A 438 -30.20 -8.03 -12.69
C PHE A 438 -31.04 -6.77 -12.94
N ARG A 439 -32.35 -6.97 -13.11
CA ARG A 439 -33.30 -5.90 -13.50
C ARG A 439 -33.17 -4.65 -12.60
N GLN A 440 -33.22 -4.81 -11.29
CA GLN A 440 -33.10 -3.70 -10.35
C GLN A 440 -31.76 -2.95 -10.53
N ALA A 441 -30.69 -3.67 -10.79
CA ALA A 441 -29.37 -3.08 -10.99
C ALA A 441 -29.28 -2.30 -12.30
N ARG A 442 -30.10 -2.67 -13.31
CA ARG A 442 -30.15 -1.95 -14.59
C ARG A 442 -30.76 -0.57 -14.49
N GLU A 443 -31.47 -0.28 -13.41
CA GLU A 443 -32.04 1.06 -13.16
C GLU A 443 -30.99 2.03 -12.61
N SER A 444 -29.84 1.53 -12.15
CA SER A 444 -28.75 2.34 -11.60
C SER A 444 -27.79 2.78 -12.72
N SER A 445 -27.65 4.08 -12.90
CA SER A 445 -26.63 4.64 -13.81
C SER A 445 -25.23 4.41 -13.31
N ILE A 446 -25.00 4.31 -11.99
CA ILE A 446 -23.70 3.92 -11.42
C ILE A 446 -23.29 2.56 -11.98
N ILE A 447 -24.16 1.56 -11.89
CA ILE A 447 -23.88 0.19 -12.33
C ILE A 447 -23.66 0.13 -13.84
N LEU A 448 -24.58 0.74 -14.61
CA LEU A 448 -24.48 0.74 -16.07
C LEU A 448 -23.19 1.44 -16.53
N ASN A 449 -22.86 2.58 -15.94
CA ASN A 449 -21.66 3.32 -16.29
C ASN A 449 -20.38 2.58 -15.84
N ALA A 450 -20.41 1.86 -14.73
CA ALA A 450 -19.27 1.01 -14.33
C ALA A 450 -19.01 -0.07 -15.40
N HIS A 451 -20.04 -0.73 -15.91
CA HIS A 451 -19.89 -1.72 -16.99
C HIS A 451 -19.41 -1.08 -18.29
N ARG A 452 -19.88 0.14 -18.62
CA ARG A 452 -19.40 0.89 -19.79
C ARG A 452 -17.90 1.19 -19.66
N ILE A 453 -17.47 1.69 -18.50
CA ILE A 453 -16.04 1.97 -18.24
C ILE A 453 -15.21 0.68 -18.45
N ASN A 454 -15.69 -0.42 -17.89
CA ASN A 454 -15.00 -1.71 -18.02
C ASN A 454 -14.87 -2.13 -19.50
N ALA A 455 -15.88 -1.84 -20.32
CA ALA A 455 -15.87 -2.10 -21.75
C ALA A 455 -15.07 -1.06 -22.58
N GLY A 456 -14.43 -0.09 -21.91
CA GLY A 456 -13.67 0.97 -22.58
C GLY A 456 -14.56 2.06 -23.19
N GLN A 457 -15.79 2.15 -22.73
CA GLN A 457 -16.78 3.12 -23.24
C GLN A 457 -16.96 4.28 -22.25
N PHE A 458 -17.06 5.48 -22.79
CA PHE A 458 -17.33 6.68 -21.98
C PHE A 458 -18.70 6.52 -21.27
N PRO A 459 -18.85 6.99 -20.01
CA PRO A 459 -20.12 6.93 -19.32
C PRO A 459 -21.26 7.60 -20.10
N ASN A 460 -22.44 7.07 -19.93
CA ASN A 460 -23.62 7.71 -20.50
C ASN A 460 -23.98 8.92 -19.62
N LEU A 461 -23.84 10.12 -20.17
CA LEU A 461 -24.09 11.38 -19.46
C LEU A 461 -25.45 11.88 -19.86
N ASP A 462 -26.39 11.93 -18.91
CA ASP A 462 -27.69 12.58 -19.14
C ASP A 462 -27.50 14.11 -18.93
N PRO A 463 -27.72 14.91 -19.95
CA PRO A 463 -27.60 16.37 -19.80
C PRO A 463 -28.65 16.99 -18.87
N ARG A 464 -29.73 16.26 -18.59
CA ARG A 464 -30.79 16.70 -17.67
C ARG A 464 -31.21 15.55 -16.77
N PRO A 465 -30.30 15.10 -15.87
CA PRO A 465 -30.61 13.92 -15.05
C PRO A 465 -31.84 14.18 -14.17
N ALA A 466 -32.64 13.12 -14.02
CA ALA A 466 -33.82 13.16 -13.15
C ALA A 466 -33.39 13.47 -11.69
N PRO A 467 -34.28 14.05 -10.88
CA PRO A 467 -33.93 14.33 -9.48
C PRO A 467 -33.46 13.11 -8.68
N GLU A 468 -33.95 11.95 -9.01
CA GLU A 468 -33.61 10.68 -8.38
C GLU A 468 -32.40 9.96 -9.01
N ALA A 469 -31.72 10.59 -10.00
CA ALA A 469 -30.52 10.01 -10.64
C ALA A 469 -29.44 9.76 -9.62
N ASP A 470 -28.69 8.65 -9.82
CA ASP A 470 -27.64 8.23 -8.91
C ASP A 470 -26.23 8.55 -9.45
N PHE A 471 -26.11 9.10 -10.66
CA PHE A 471 -24.83 9.42 -11.31
C PHE A 471 -24.87 10.82 -11.92
N PHE A 472 -23.86 11.63 -11.61
CA PHE A 472 -23.72 12.99 -12.13
C PHE A 472 -22.30 13.25 -12.62
N TRP A 473 -22.21 14.00 -13.71
CA TRP A 473 -20.96 14.50 -14.26
C TRP A 473 -20.99 16.02 -14.27
N VAL A 474 -19.95 16.65 -13.67
CA VAL A 474 -19.78 18.10 -13.68
C VAL A 474 -18.50 18.41 -14.46
N SER A 475 -18.65 19.03 -15.62
CA SER A 475 -17.52 19.34 -16.51
C SER A 475 -16.77 20.57 -16.00
N GLN A 476 -15.47 20.42 -15.76
CA GLN A 476 -14.56 21.50 -15.37
C GLN A 476 -13.11 21.10 -15.64
N GLU A 477 -12.37 21.95 -16.33
CA GLU A 477 -10.98 21.69 -16.72
C GLU A 477 -9.96 22.19 -15.68
N ASP A 478 -10.28 23.24 -14.94
CA ASP A 478 -9.37 23.90 -13.99
C ASP A 478 -9.40 23.18 -12.64
N PRO A 479 -8.27 22.58 -12.19
CA PRO A 479 -8.24 21.87 -10.90
C PRO A 479 -8.65 22.69 -9.69
N ALA A 480 -8.33 23.99 -9.64
CA ALA A 480 -8.74 24.85 -8.53
C ALA A 480 -10.26 25.00 -8.48
N ARG A 481 -10.92 25.13 -9.66
CA ARG A 481 -12.37 25.18 -9.73
C ARG A 481 -13.01 23.82 -9.43
N VAL A 482 -12.35 22.71 -9.85
CA VAL A 482 -12.78 21.36 -9.50
C VAL A 482 -12.80 21.21 -7.98
N GLN A 483 -11.75 21.67 -7.28
CA GLN A 483 -11.70 21.65 -5.82
C GLN A 483 -12.91 22.38 -5.20
N GLY A 484 -13.18 23.59 -5.68
CA GLY A 484 -14.32 24.38 -5.19
C GLY A 484 -15.67 23.67 -5.40
N ILE A 485 -15.88 23.06 -6.58
CA ILE A 485 -17.09 22.30 -6.89
C ILE A 485 -17.22 21.09 -5.96
N ILE A 486 -16.13 20.37 -5.72
CA ILE A 486 -16.11 19.21 -4.80
C ILE A 486 -16.54 19.66 -3.40
N VAL A 487 -15.93 20.72 -2.89
CA VAL A 487 -16.24 21.24 -1.55
C VAL A 487 -17.72 21.64 -1.46
N GLU A 488 -18.23 22.39 -2.42
CA GLU A 488 -19.65 22.77 -2.48
C GLU A 488 -20.58 21.55 -2.56
N THR A 489 -20.20 20.57 -3.38
CA THR A 489 -21.00 19.33 -3.58
C THR A 489 -21.09 18.56 -2.27
N VAL A 490 -19.96 18.35 -1.58
CA VAL A 490 -19.90 17.57 -0.34
C VAL A 490 -20.58 18.31 0.82
N CYS A 491 -20.27 19.60 0.98
CA CYS A 491 -20.70 20.36 2.17
C CYS A 491 -22.13 20.90 2.08
N GLN A 492 -22.66 21.07 0.87
CA GLN A 492 -23.95 21.71 0.68
C GLN A 492 -24.90 20.90 -0.21
N ARG A 493 -24.56 20.66 -1.48
CA ARG A 493 -25.50 20.08 -2.46
C ARG A 493 -26.01 18.70 -2.08
N ILE A 494 -25.08 17.80 -1.66
CA ILE A 494 -25.43 16.42 -1.28
C ILE A 494 -26.30 16.42 -0.02
N PRO A 495 -25.92 17.09 1.08
CA PRO A 495 -26.78 17.17 2.26
C PRO A 495 -28.16 17.74 1.97
N GLU A 496 -28.23 18.85 1.24
CA GLU A 496 -29.52 19.53 0.96
C GLU A 496 -30.45 18.69 0.08
N ARG A 497 -29.91 18.01 -0.94
CA ARG A 497 -30.72 17.31 -1.93
C ARG A 497 -31.03 15.87 -1.55
N TYR A 498 -30.05 15.16 -0.92
CA TYR A 498 -30.15 13.71 -0.63
C TYR A 498 -30.28 13.41 0.85
N GLY A 499 -30.13 14.40 1.73
CA GLY A 499 -30.20 14.21 3.17
C GLY A 499 -29.04 13.37 3.74
N LEU A 500 -27.95 13.25 3.02
CA LEU A 500 -26.80 12.46 3.46
C LEU A 500 -25.87 13.29 4.34
N ASP A 501 -25.38 12.69 5.43
CA ASP A 501 -24.44 13.33 6.34
C ASP A 501 -23.04 13.39 5.67
N PRO A 502 -22.52 14.60 5.42
CA PRO A 502 -21.22 14.72 4.75
C PRO A 502 -20.04 14.13 5.54
N LEU A 503 -20.16 14.06 6.89
CA LEU A 503 -19.11 13.51 7.74
C LEU A 503 -19.11 11.97 7.77
N ARG A 504 -20.27 11.36 7.52
CA ARG A 504 -20.40 9.89 7.68
C ARG A 504 -20.73 9.15 6.39
N GLU A 505 -21.48 9.79 5.49
CA GLU A 505 -22.06 9.11 4.33
C GLU A 505 -21.47 9.52 2.98
N VAL A 506 -20.65 10.59 2.95
CA VAL A 506 -20.03 11.08 1.71
C VAL A 506 -18.53 10.86 1.78
N GLN A 507 -17.95 10.26 0.74
CA GLN A 507 -16.50 10.04 0.65
C GLN A 507 -15.96 10.67 -0.63
N VAL A 508 -14.99 11.55 -0.48
CA VAL A 508 -14.20 12.02 -1.62
C VAL A 508 -13.08 11.01 -1.88
N LEU A 509 -13.00 10.53 -3.11
CA LEU A 509 -11.94 9.63 -3.58
C LEU A 509 -11.08 10.36 -4.60
N THR A 510 -9.77 10.25 -4.54
CA THR A 510 -8.89 10.92 -5.50
C THR A 510 -7.72 10.00 -5.87
N PRO A 511 -7.18 10.10 -7.09
CA PRO A 511 -6.03 9.28 -7.50
C PRO A 511 -4.71 9.63 -6.80
N MET A 512 -4.55 10.87 -6.31
CA MET A 512 -3.25 11.41 -5.86
C MET A 512 -3.28 11.99 -4.46
N HIS A 513 -2.09 12.11 -3.88
CA HIS A 513 -1.89 12.79 -2.59
C HIS A 513 -1.61 14.30 -2.76
N LYS A 514 -0.92 14.70 -3.82
CA LYS A 514 -0.49 16.08 -4.07
C LYS A 514 -1.40 16.78 -5.08
N GLY A 515 -1.28 18.11 -5.18
CA GLY A 515 -2.07 18.95 -6.09
C GLY A 515 -3.36 19.45 -5.45
N GLU A 516 -4.04 20.37 -6.14
CA GLU A 516 -5.26 21.04 -5.65
C GLU A 516 -6.38 20.06 -5.33
N VAL A 517 -6.46 18.94 -6.05
CA VAL A 517 -7.48 17.90 -5.83
C VAL A 517 -6.86 16.59 -5.36
N GLY A 518 -5.66 16.65 -4.75
CA GLY A 518 -5.06 15.53 -4.04
C GLY A 518 -5.63 15.39 -2.64
N THR A 519 -5.36 14.25 -1.97
CA THR A 519 -5.89 13.99 -0.62
C THR A 519 -5.47 15.05 0.37
N GLN A 520 -4.24 15.57 0.26
CA GLN A 520 -3.69 16.55 1.21
C GLN A 520 -4.50 17.85 1.19
N ALA A 521 -4.62 18.46 0.01
CA ALA A 521 -5.35 19.73 -0.15
C ALA A 521 -6.85 19.57 0.14
N LEU A 522 -7.46 18.48 -0.36
CA LEU A 522 -8.89 18.23 -0.13
C LEU A 522 -9.19 18.00 1.35
N ASN A 523 -8.35 17.26 2.07
CA ASN A 523 -8.55 17.05 3.51
C ASN A 523 -8.49 18.37 4.29
N GLU A 524 -7.53 19.24 3.95
CA GLU A 524 -7.39 20.55 4.61
C GLU A 524 -8.63 21.41 4.41
N VAL A 525 -9.08 21.55 3.16
CA VAL A 525 -10.24 22.41 2.82
C VAL A 525 -11.54 21.81 3.39
N LEU A 526 -11.74 20.50 3.27
CA LEU A 526 -12.95 19.84 3.77
C LEU A 526 -13.00 19.86 5.30
N GLN A 527 -11.85 19.67 5.98
CA GLN A 527 -11.77 19.78 7.44
C GLN A 527 -12.26 21.17 7.90
N ASP A 528 -11.74 22.24 7.28
CA ASP A 528 -12.10 23.60 7.66
C ASP A 528 -13.57 23.93 7.41
N ARG A 529 -14.19 23.30 6.39
CA ARG A 529 -15.60 23.53 6.05
C ARG A 529 -16.55 22.66 6.88
N LEU A 530 -16.21 21.38 7.11
CA LEU A 530 -17.09 20.44 7.81
C LEU A 530 -16.85 20.39 9.31
N ASN A 531 -15.64 20.69 9.75
CA ASN A 531 -15.25 20.67 11.16
C ASN A 531 -14.35 21.87 11.50
N PRO A 532 -14.92 23.10 11.42
CA PRO A 532 -14.13 24.30 11.69
C PRO A 532 -13.55 24.30 13.10
N ARG A 533 -12.43 24.96 13.26
CA ARG A 533 -11.74 25.03 14.56
C ARG A 533 -12.57 25.80 15.59
N ILE A 534 -13.04 25.08 16.61
CA ILE A 534 -13.79 25.67 17.74
C ILE A 534 -12.97 25.53 19.04
N GLY A 535 -12.09 24.52 19.14
CA GLY A 535 -11.34 24.22 20.36
C GLY A 535 -9.88 23.89 20.10
N PRO A 536 -9.29 23.12 20.99
CA PRO A 536 -7.89 22.71 20.83
C PRO A 536 -7.71 21.81 19.61
N GLU A 537 -6.50 21.80 19.06
CA GLU A 537 -6.10 20.88 18.01
C GLU A 537 -4.73 20.30 18.33
N ILE A 538 -4.49 19.07 17.90
CA ILE A 538 -3.18 18.44 18.02
C ILE A 538 -2.51 18.50 16.64
N LYS A 539 -1.29 19.04 16.60
CA LYS A 539 -0.51 19.13 15.36
C LYS A 539 0.49 17.98 15.29
N ARG A 540 0.52 17.29 14.14
CA ARG A 540 1.50 16.25 13.86
C ARG A 540 2.02 16.46 12.42
N GLY A 541 3.22 17.02 12.29
CA GLY A 541 3.73 17.44 10.99
C GLY A 541 2.80 18.48 10.37
N ASN A 542 2.31 18.20 9.17
CA ASN A 542 1.36 19.06 8.46
C ASN A 542 -0.12 18.74 8.80
N LEU A 543 -0.35 17.69 9.58
CA LEU A 543 -1.72 17.30 9.97
C LEU A 543 -2.14 18.04 11.23
N ARG A 544 -3.43 18.35 11.29
CA ARG A 544 -4.08 18.93 12.48
C ARG A 544 -5.29 18.06 12.79
N PHE A 545 -5.36 17.58 14.01
CA PHE A 545 -6.47 16.75 14.48
C PHE A 545 -7.37 17.55 15.41
N ARG A 546 -8.68 17.48 15.17
CA ARG A 546 -9.73 18.17 15.95
C ARG A 546 -10.77 17.15 16.38
N VAL A 547 -11.43 17.41 17.49
CA VAL A 547 -12.60 16.61 17.89
C VAL A 547 -13.64 16.65 16.76
N GLY A 548 -14.18 15.48 16.41
CA GLY A 548 -15.14 15.33 15.30
C GLY A 548 -14.50 15.00 13.96
N ASP A 549 -13.17 15.10 13.82
CA ASP A 549 -12.51 14.78 12.55
C ASP A 549 -12.73 13.32 12.17
N ARG A 550 -12.96 13.12 10.87
CA ARG A 550 -12.99 11.82 10.24
C ARG A 550 -11.56 11.38 9.93
N VAL A 551 -11.16 10.21 10.43
CA VAL A 551 -9.80 9.70 10.29
C VAL A 551 -9.79 8.27 9.76
N LEU A 552 -8.64 7.88 9.19
CA LEU A 552 -8.39 6.54 8.63
C LEU A 552 -7.19 5.93 9.34
N GLN A 553 -7.33 4.68 9.79
CA GLN A 553 -6.21 3.88 10.30
C GLN A 553 -5.32 3.47 9.13
N LEU A 554 -4.02 3.72 9.24
CA LEU A 554 -3.05 3.48 8.16
C LEU A 554 -2.35 2.13 8.25
N ARG A 555 -2.37 1.49 9.43
CA ARG A 555 -1.66 0.22 9.69
C ARG A 555 -2.52 -0.69 10.55
N ASN A 556 -2.30 -2.00 10.41
CA ASN A 556 -2.96 -2.96 11.31
C ASN A 556 -2.37 -2.82 12.72
N ASN A 557 -3.25 -2.75 13.71
CA ASN A 557 -2.86 -2.79 15.12
C ASN A 557 -3.76 -3.84 15.81
N TYR A 558 -3.20 -5.01 16.00
CA TYR A 558 -3.93 -6.18 16.53
C TYR A 558 -4.23 -6.03 18.03
N ASP A 559 -3.38 -5.29 18.76
CA ASP A 559 -3.59 -5.07 20.20
C ASP A 559 -4.79 -4.16 20.44
N LYS A 560 -5.03 -3.23 19.54
CA LYS A 560 -6.16 -2.27 19.63
C LYS A 560 -7.37 -2.73 18.80
N ASP A 561 -7.26 -3.82 18.09
CA ASP A 561 -8.29 -4.38 17.19
C ASP A 561 -8.75 -3.37 16.12
N VAL A 562 -7.77 -2.63 15.53
CA VAL A 562 -8.02 -1.69 14.44
C VAL A 562 -7.11 -2.03 13.26
N PHE A 563 -7.61 -1.84 12.05
CA PHE A 563 -6.95 -2.34 10.85
C PHE A 563 -6.79 -1.26 9.79
N ASN A 564 -5.81 -1.46 8.92
CA ASN A 564 -5.56 -0.55 7.79
C ASN A 564 -6.85 -0.39 6.96
N GLY A 565 -7.29 0.86 6.81
CA GLY A 565 -8.51 1.19 6.10
C GLY A 565 -9.73 1.43 6.99
N ASP A 566 -9.63 1.16 8.30
CA ASP A 566 -10.75 1.43 9.21
C ASP A 566 -10.96 2.94 9.33
N LEU A 567 -12.23 3.36 9.22
CA LEU A 567 -12.63 4.75 9.40
C LEU A 567 -13.16 4.97 10.81
N GLY A 568 -12.76 6.10 11.40
CA GLY A 568 -13.23 6.49 12.72
C GLY A 568 -13.40 8.00 12.85
N TRP A 569 -13.92 8.41 13.97
CA TRP A 569 -14.18 9.83 14.27
C TRP A 569 -13.53 10.17 15.62
N ILE A 570 -12.79 11.28 15.67
CA ILE A 570 -12.10 11.70 16.89
C ILE A 570 -13.14 12.14 17.93
N LEU A 571 -13.16 11.45 19.07
CA LEU A 571 -14.06 11.73 20.18
C LEU A 571 -13.48 12.77 21.13
N ASP A 572 -12.17 12.72 21.38
CA ASP A 572 -11.53 13.54 22.39
C ASP A 572 -10.05 13.75 22.08
N LEU A 573 -9.51 14.84 22.58
CA LEU A 573 -8.09 15.21 22.46
C LEU A 573 -7.50 15.46 23.83
N ASP A 574 -6.24 15.07 24.01
CA ASP A 574 -5.41 15.44 25.17
C ASP A 574 -4.28 16.36 24.68
N PRO A 575 -4.50 17.68 24.68
CA PRO A 575 -3.47 18.61 24.19
C PRO A 575 -2.19 18.65 25.05
N GLU A 576 -2.25 18.24 26.33
CA GLU A 576 -1.08 18.22 27.23
C GLU A 576 -0.16 17.05 26.89
N GLU A 577 -0.71 15.86 26.79
CA GLU A 577 0.06 14.63 26.45
C GLU A 577 0.18 14.41 24.95
N GLY A 578 -0.64 15.10 24.14
CA GLY A 578 -0.64 14.98 22.67
C GLY A 578 -1.34 13.73 22.16
N GLY A 579 -2.18 13.09 23.01
CA GLY A 579 -2.94 11.91 22.64
C GLY A 579 -4.36 12.23 22.19
N LEU A 580 -5.05 11.23 21.63
CA LEU A 580 -6.46 11.38 21.23
C LEU A 580 -7.21 10.04 21.30
N VAL A 581 -8.54 10.13 21.25
CA VAL A 581 -9.42 8.93 21.22
C VAL A 581 -10.22 8.95 19.93
N VAL A 582 -10.23 7.83 19.21
CA VAL A 582 -10.99 7.66 17.96
C VAL A 582 -12.08 6.61 18.18
N ASP A 583 -13.29 6.92 17.77
CA ASP A 583 -14.39 5.95 17.72
C ASP A 583 -14.41 5.23 16.36
N PHE A 584 -14.13 3.95 16.37
CA PHE A 584 -14.27 3.08 15.21
C PHE A 584 -15.59 2.31 15.31
N GLU A 585 -16.67 2.94 14.86
CA GLU A 585 -18.03 2.35 14.82
C GLU A 585 -18.52 1.81 16.18
N GLY A 586 -18.31 2.59 17.25
CA GLY A 586 -18.72 2.24 18.60
C GLY A 586 -17.63 1.60 19.45
N ASN A 587 -16.43 1.48 18.91
CA ASN A 587 -15.24 0.98 19.62
C ASN A 587 -14.26 2.15 19.83
N PRO A 588 -14.22 2.77 21.02
CA PRO A 588 -13.30 3.87 21.27
C PRO A 588 -11.87 3.36 21.50
N VAL A 589 -10.93 3.91 20.76
CA VAL A 589 -9.52 3.50 20.78
C VAL A 589 -8.64 4.71 21.08
N ALA A 590 -7.80 4.61 22.13
CA ALA A 590 -6.88 5.66 22.54
C ALA A 590 -5.55 5.58 21.77
N TYR A 591 -5.04 6.73 21.39
CA TYR A 591 -3.75 6.89 20.71
C TYR A 591 -2.87 7.82 21.51
N GLU A 592 -1.64 7.39 21.78
CA GLU A 592 -0.60 8.24 22.34
C GLU A 592 0.01 9.12 21.23
N ALA A 593 0.68 10.19 21.60
CA ALA A 593 1.34 11.11 20.66
C ALA A 593 2.27 10.38 19.66
N SER A 594 2.94 9.33 20.11
CA SER A 594 3.85 8.52 19.27
C SER A 594 3.12 7.67 18.22
N GLU A 595 1.83 7.42 18.43
CA GLU A 595 1.01 6.54 17.56
C GLU A 595 0.21 7.33 16.53
N LEU A 596 0.23 8.67 16.57
CA LEU A 596 -0.57 9.49 15.64
C LEU A 596 -0.15 9.34 14.17
N ASP A 597 1.05 8.83 13.92
CA ASP A 597 1.50 8.51 12.54
C ASP A 597 0.72 7.34 11.92
N ASP A 598 -0.05 6.61 12.73
CA ASP A 598 -0.93 5.54 12.26
C ASP A 598 -2.30 6.08 11.79
N LEU A 599 -2.54 7.39 11.94
CA LEU A 599 -3.80 8.03 11.55
C LEU A 599 -3.58 9.06 10.43
N ALA A 600 -4.57 9.18 9.55
CA ALA A 600 -4.65 10.25 8.56
C ALA A 600 -6.05 10.82 8.55
N LEU A 601 -6.20 12.10 8.16
CA LEU A 601 -7.52 12.66 7.89
C LEU A 601 -8.17 11.90 6.71
N ALA A 602 -9.47 11.71 6.77
CA ALA A 602 -10.19 10.85 5.83
C ALA A 602 -11.42 11.51 5.20
N TYR A 603 -11.46 12.84 5.16
CA TYR A 603 -12.48 13.55 4.35
C TYR A 603 -12.29 13.20 2.87
N ALA A 604 -11.03 13.11 2.43
CA ALA A 604 -10.64 12.59 1.13
C ALA A 604 -9.60 11.50 1.31
N VAL A 605 -9.77 10.38 0.61
CA VAL A 605 -8.81 9.26 0.64
C VAL A 605 -8.46 8.86 -0.79
N SER A 606 -7.34 8.15 -0.96
CA SER A 606 -7.00 7.65 -2.29
C SER A 606 -7.94 6.50 -2.69
N VAL A 607 -8.14 6.33 -4.01
CA VAL A 607 -8.96 5.22 -4.53
C VAL A 607 -8.41 3.88 -4.03
N HIS A 608 -7.09 3.74 -3.93
CA HIS A 608 -6.45 2.51 -3.42
C HIS A 608 -6.87 2.22 -1.97
N LYS A 609 -6.95 3.26 -1.12
CA LYS A 609 -7.35 3.11 0.29
C LYS A 609 -8.85 2.83 0.46
N SER A 610 -9.64 3.03 -0.58
CA SER A 610 -11.08 2.73 -0.56
C SER A 610 -11.40 1.27 -0.93
N GLN A 611 -10.41 0.50 -1.38
CA GLN A 611 -10.64 -0.91 -1.74
C GLN A 611 -11.23 -1.68 -0.55
N GLY A 612 -12.20 -2.55 -0.83
CA GLY A 612 -12.92 -3.29 0.20
C GLY A 612 -13.96 -2.48 0.96
N SER A 613 -14.11 -1.17 0.66
CA SER A 613 -15.10 -0.29 1.30
C SER A 613 -16.17 0.13 0.30
N GLU A 614 -17.34 0.52 0.81
CA GLU A 614 -18.41 1.12 0.00
C GLU A 614 -18.99 2.31 0.79
N TYR A 615 -19.50 3.29 0.07
CA TYR A 615 -20.00 4.53 0.67
C TYR A 615 -21.36 4.88 0.06
N PRO A 616 -22.29 5.45 0.83
CA PRO A 616 -23.56 5.93 0.25
C PRO A 616 -23.35 6.89 -0.90
N ALA A 617 -22.42 7.86 -0.76
CA ALA A 617 -22.09 8.78 -1.84
C ALA A 617 -20.58 8.88 -2.03
N VAL A 618 -20.16 8.95 -3.30
CA VAL A 618 -18.76 9.12 -3.70
C VAL A 618 -18.65 10.37 -4.59
N VAL A 619 -17.64 11.20 -4.32
CA VAL A 619 -17.28 12.34 -5.16
C VAL A 619 -15.84 12.12 -5.65
N LEU A 620 -15.62 12.22 -6.96
CA LEU A 620 -14.34 11.86 -7.60
C LEU A 620 -13.87 12.98 -8.54
N PRO A 621 -12.72 13.63 -8.28
CA PRO A 621 -12.11 14.50 -9.28
C PRO A 621 -11.44 13.67 -10.38
N VAL A 622 -11.60 14.12 -11.64
CA VAL A 622 -10.95 13.53 -12.81
C VAL A 622 -10.28 14.65 -13.59
N VAL A 623 -8.99 14.89 -13.31
CA VAL A 623 -8.22 16.01 -13.89
C VAL A 623 -6.97 15.54 -14.61
N THR A 624 -6.54 16.30 -15.61
CA THR A 624 -5.36 15.93 -16.42
C THR A 624 -4.06 15.92 -15.60
N GLN A 625 -3.99 16.67 -14.49
CA GLN A 625 -2.83 16.60 -13.56
C GLN A 625 -2.58 15.18 -13.04
N HIS A 626 -3.61 14.34 -13.02
CA HIS A 626 -3.53 12.96 -12.53
C HIS A 626 -3.18 11.95 -13.64
N TYR A 627 -2.82 12.38 -14.86
CA TYR A 627 -2.71 11.52 -16.05
C TYR A 627 -1.89 10.25 -15.84
N MET A 628 -0.81 10.33 -15.04
CA MET A 628 0.07 9.18 -14.75
C MET A 628 -0.64 8.07 -13.98
N LEU A 629 -1.65 8.44 -13.18
CA LEU A 629 -2.37 7.51 -12.31
C LEU A 629 -3.75 7.15 -12.86
N LEU A 630 -4.25 7.92 -13.83
CA LEU A 630 -5.57 7.64 -14.42
C LEU A 630 -5.50 6.37 -15.25
N GLN A 631 -6.24 5.36 -14.82
CA GLN A 631 -6.32 4.06 -15.46
C GLN A 631 -7.76 3.56 -15.41
N ARG A 632 -8.11 2.69 -16.37
CA ARG A 632 -9.48 2.17 -16.49
C ARG A 632 -9.95 1.52 -15.18
N ASN A 633 -9.15 0.64 -14.61
CA ASN A 633 -9.50 -0.07 -13.38
C ASN A 633 -9.60 0.88 -12.17
N LEU A 634 -8.85 1.98 -12.15
CA LEU A 634 -8.96 2.99 -11.09
C LEU A 634 -10.31 3.71 -11.17
N LEU A 635 -10.70 4.14 -12.37
CA LEU A 635 -12.00 4.79 -12.60
C LEU A 635 -13.15 3.83 -12.25
N TYR A 636 -13.04 2.60 -12.70
CA TYR A 636 -14.01 1.54 -12.42
C TYR A 636 -14.11 1.28 -10.90
N THR A 637 -12.97 1.12 -10.23
CA THR A 637 -12.94 0.87 -8.78
C THR A 637 -13.57 2.03 -8.02
N ALA A 638 -13.21 3.27 -8.36
CA ALA A 638 -13.75 4.46 -7.69
C ALA A 638 -15.28 4.53 -7.83
N LEU A 639 -15.80 4.33 -9.04
CA LEU A 639 -17.23 4.39 -9.30
C LEU A 639 -17.98 3.26 -8.54
N THR A 640 -17.42 2.06 -8.52
CA THR A 640 -18.06 0.92 -7.85
C THR A 640 -18.01 1.01 -6.32
N ARG A 641 -17.35 2.04 -5.75
CA ARG A 641 -17.44 2.32 -4.29
C ARG A 641 -18.76 3.02 -3.92
N ALA A 642 -19.46 3.62 -4.89
CA ALA A 642 -20.70 4.35 -4.64
C ALA A 642 -21.91 3.40 -4.61
N ARG A 643 -22.75 3.52 -3.57
CA ARG A 643 -23.96 2.71 -3.42
C ARG A 643 -25.23 3.43 -3.89
N ARG A 644 -25.35 4.73 -3.61
CA ARG A 644 -26.56 5.53 -3.86
C ARG A 644 -26.32 6.74 -4.76
N LEU A 645 -25.09 7.29 -4.74
CA LEU A 645 -24.80 8.51 -5.47
C LEU A 645 -23.32 8.55 -5.87
N ALA A 646 -23.05 8.87 -7.11
CA ALA A 646 -21.69 9.14 -7.61
C ALA A 646 -21.70 10.49 -8.33
N VAL A 647 -20.77 11.39 -7.94
CA VAL A 647 -20.57 12.67 -8.60
C VAL A 647 -19.10 12.73 -9.09
N LEU A 648 -18.93 12.79 -10.39
CA LEU A 648 -17.62 12.94 -11.02
C LEU A 648 -17.46 14.39 -11.46
N VAL A 649 -16.32 15.01 -11.09
CA VAL A 649 -16.06 16.43 -11.40
C VAL A 649 -14.73 16.53 -12.13
N GLY A 650 -14.74 17.02 -13.35
CA GLY A 650 -13.49 17.18 -14.07
C GLY A 650 -13.59 17.24 -15.58
N SER A 651 -12.52 16.79 -16.21
CA SER A 651 -12.29 16.91 -17.64
C SER A 651 -12.65 15.62 -18.37
N GLU A 652 -13.45 15.74 -19.43
CA GLU A 652 -13.70 14.59 -20.32
C GLU A 652 -12.40 14.06 -20.92
N ARG A 653 -11.47 14.95 -21.25
CA ARG A 653 -10.15 14.58 -21.77
C ARG A 653 -9.40 13.70 -20.75
N ALA A 654 -9.40 14.10 -19.47
CA ALA A 654 -8.76 13.31 -18.40
C ALA A 654 -9.41 11.93 -18.27
N PHE A 655 -10.75 11.89 -18.36
CA PHE A 655 -11.50 10.64 -18.28
C PHE A 655 -11.11 9.71 -19.44
N HIS A 656 -11.03 10.23 -20.68
CA HIS A 656 -10.61 9.45 -21.84
C HIS A 656 -9.18 8.91 -21.70
N ILE A 657 -8.27 9.70 -21.12
CA ILE A 657 -6.90 9.24 -20.82
C ILE A 657 -6.96 7.99 -19.93
N GLY A 658 -7.72 8.08 -18.83
CA GLY A 658 -7.89 6.96 -17.90
C GLY A 658 -8.56 5.75 -18.55
N LEU A 659 -9.62 5.99 -19.31
CA LEU A 659 -10.40 4.95 -19.99
C LEU A 659 -9.54 4.12 -20.96
N ASN A 660 -8.61 4.78 -21.67
CA ASN A 660 -7.74 4.15 -22.66
C ASN A 660 -6.48 3.54 -22.03
N ASN A 661 -6.17 3.89 -20.78
CA ASN A 661 -4.98 3.38 -20.09
C ASN A 661 -5.32 2.07 -19.37
N THR A 662 -4.87 0.96 -19.95
CA THR A 662 -5.06 -0.40 -19.39
C THR A 662 -3.75 -0.99 -18.87
N THR A 663 -2.69 -0.16 -18.71
CA THR A 663 -1.34 -0.65 -18.36
C THR A 663 -1.24 -1.23 -16.96
N ALA A 664 -2.09 -0.83 -16.03
CA ALA A 664 -2.07 -1.37 -14.66
C ALA A 664 -2.36 -2.88 -14.59
N GLY A 665 -3.04 -3.41 -15.59
CA GLY A 665 -3.29 -4.84 -15.68
C GLY A 665 -2.10 -5.64 -16.16
N ARG A 666 -1.03 -4.96 -16.61
CA ARG A 666 0.16 -5.62 -17.18
C ARG A 666 1.27 -5.78 -16.16
N ARG A 667 0.94 -6.32 -15.00
CA ARG A 667 1.95 -6.70 -14.02
C ARG A 667 2.81 -7.83 -14.60
N MET A 668 4.11 -7.74 -14.37
CA MET A 668 5.05 -8.77 -14.83
C MET A 668 4.99 -9.94 -13.85
N THR A 669 4.15 -10.92 -14.20
CA THR A 669 3.91 -12.15 -13.45
C THR A 669 3.90 -13.34 -14.42
N TYR A 670 4.22 -14.52 -13.93
CA TYR A 670 4.25 -15.73 -14.75
C TYR A 670 3.40 -16.86 -14.16
N LEU A 671 2.65 -16.59 -13.09
CA LEU A 671 1.86 -17.58 -12.38
C LEU A 671 0.88 -18.33 -13.31
N ARG A 672 0.21 -17.60 -14.23
CA ARG A 672 -0.75 -18.23 -15.17
C ARG A 672 -0.10 -19.30 -16.03
N HIS A 673 1.14 -19.10 -16.44
CA HIS A 673 1.88 -20.09 -17.27
C HIS A 673 2.36 -21.25 -16.41
N ARG A 674 2.85 -21.00 -15.20
CA ARG A 674 3.24 -22.05 -14.27
C ARG A 674 2.06 -22.96 -13.92
N LEU A 675 0.86 -22.38 -13.75
CA LEU A 675 -0.35 -23.14 -13.50
C LEU A 675 -0.70 -24.04 -14.69
N ARG A 676 -0.67 -23.51 -15.93
CA ARG A 676 -0.90 -24.31 -17.12
C ARG A 676 0.07 -25.48 -17.20
N ASP A 677 1.35 -25.20 -16.95
CA ASP A 677 2.42 -26.20 -17.00
C ASP A 677 2.20 -27.31 -15.96
N VAL A 678 2.00 -26.95 -14.69
CA VAL A 678 1.86 -27.96 -13.63
C VAL A 678 0.56 -28.77 -13.78
N PHE A 679 -0.54 -28.15 -14.24
CA PHE A 679 -1.81 -28.88 -14.45
C PHE A 679 -1.74 -29.78 -15.66
N ALA A 680 -0.92 -29.46 -16.67
CA ALA A 680 -0.73 -30.30 -17.87
C ALA A 680 0.23 -31.47 -17.60
N HIS A 681 1.30 -31.25 -16.86
CA HIS A 681 2.41 -32.19 -16.73
C HIS A 681 2.62 -32.78 -15.32
N GLY A 682 1.96 -32.22 -14.29
CA GLY A 682 2.07 -32.66 -12.90
C GLY A 682 3.30 -32.14 -12.16
N LEU A 683 4.26 -31.58 -12.88
CA LEU A 683 5.48 -31.02 -12.30
C LEU A 683 5.82 -29.70 -13.00
N LEU A 684 6.48 -28.80 -12.28
CA LEU A 684 6.98 -27.57 -12.90
C LEU A 684 8.34 -27.85 -13.55
N SER A 685 8.48 -27.44 -14.79
CA SER A 685 9.72 -27.52 -15.57
C SER A 685 10.83 -26.63 -14.98
#